data_ea2508a7f4e9e9dc85195fd110684eab
#
_entry.id   ea2508a7f4e9e9dc85195fd110684eab
#
_cell.length_a   1.000
_cell.length_b   1.000
_cell.length_c   1.000
_cell.angle_alpha   90.00
_cell.angle_beta   90.00
_cell.angle_gamma   90.00
#
_symmetry.space_group_name_H-M   'P 1'
#
loop_
_entity.id
_entity.type
_entity.pdbx_description
1 polymer ?
#
loop_
_entity_poly.entity_id
_entity_poly.type
_entity_poly.pdbx_seq_one_letter_code
_entity_poly.pdbx_strand_id
1 'polypeptide(L)'
;MIYADIIIDISSDKLDRSFQYRVPERLEKKIKAGMVAAIPFGNAGRVRKGYVIGLSDKPKIAPEKIKEISEICSGEDTTESRLIALAAWMRENYGSTMIQALRTVLPIQEKIKAKEKKYICLDISEEAGTQLLKELEQTRFKARTRLLRELLEKKRLDYTHAAKELGTTSAVVKKFQEQGIIRIEYDEIMRTSLNTGDISGERRMPLTDEQEAAVKQIQREWEKPSPKPVLIEGVTGSGKTQVYIKLIEQTLSQGKEAIVLIPEIALTYQTVRRFYARFGDKVSVINSRQSQGERYDQFKRAKKGEVQVMIGPRSALFTPFASLGLIIIDEEHEPSYKSESTPRYHARETAIRRAVLEHANVVMGSATPSVEAYSKAMNGEYSLVRLTTRYGSRPLPRVSVVDLREELKAGNRSVLSRELRQKMKGRFEKKEQVMLFLNRRGYAGFVSCRSCGHVMKCPHCDVSLSEHNNERLLCHYCGYETGKPRICPVCGSPYIGGFKAGTQQIEKVVREDFPEVRTLRMDFDTTRTKGSYEKILAAFATHEADILIGTQMIVKGHDFPDVTLMGIVAADLSLNAEDYRCAERTFQLLCQAVGRGGRGEKPGEAVIQTYHPDHYSIQAAAVQDYQAFYEEEMSYRMLLDYPPAAHMLAVLGSGPEDEKLVQAMYYLKLYIERIYRENDLHIIGPAYASVGKVKDIYRQVIYLKHKDHKTLVHIKDQLEKYIEINSGFRKIYIQFDFS
;
A
#
# COMPACT_ATOMS: atom_id res chain seq x y z
N MET A 1 2.86 -43.56 -5.53
CA MET A 1 3.17 -42.78 -6.78
C MET A 1 2.55 -41.42 -6.59
N ILE A 2 3.38 -40.39 -6.61
CA ILE A 2 2.99 -38.99 -6.37
C ILE A 2 2.99 -38.23 -7.70
N TYR A 3 2.04 -37.35 -7.85
CA TYR A 3 1.92 -36.41 -8.98
C TYR A 3 2.10 -34.98 -8.46
N ALA A 4 2.82 -34.16 -9.20
CA ALA A 4 2.99 -32.74 -8.91
C ALA A 4 2.20 -31.89 -9.93
N ASP A 5 1.39 -31.00 -9.43
CA ASP A 5 0.77 -29.94 -10.22
C ASP A 5 1.79 -28.80 -10.37
N ILE A 6 2.16 -28.51 -11.60
CA ILE A 6 3.24 -27.57 -11.92
C ILE A 6 2.73 -26.49 -12.85
N ILE A 7 3.04 -25.24 -12.54
CA ILE A 7 2.86 -24.10 -13.44
C ILE A 7 4.20 -23.80 -14.11
N ILE A 8 4.13 -23.60 -15.41
CA ILE A 8 5.33 -23.41 -16.24
C ILE A 8 5.63 -21.91 -16.32
N ASP A 9 6.89 -21.56 -16.19
CA ASP A 9 7.38 -20.19 -16.37
C ASP A 9 7.34 -19.76 -17.84
N ILE A 10 6.15 -19.46 -18.32
CA ILE A 10 5.91 -18.93 -19.68
C ILE A 10 4.98 -17.73 -19.57
N SER A 11 5.39 -16.61 -20.14
CA SER A 11 4.68 -15.32 -20.14
C SER A 11 3.45 -15.26 -21.08
N SER A 12 2.65 -16.32 -21.17
CA SER A 12 1.45 -16.39 -22.01
C SER A 12 0.22 -16.70 -21.15
N ASP A 13 -0.76 -15.81 -21.16
CA ASP A 13 -2.03 -15.97 -20.43
C ASP A 13 -2.83 -17.21 -20.89
N LYS A 14 -2.56 -17.72 -22.09
CA LYS A 14 -3.19 -18.95 -22.61
C LYS A 14 -2.66 -20.23 -21.95
N LEU A 15 -1.57 -20.18 -21.20
CA LEU A 15 -0.92 -21.31 -20.55
C LEU A 15 -1.01 -21.23 -19.00
N ASP A 16 -1.89 -20.38 -18.48
CA ASP A 16 -2.16 -20.24 -17.06
C ASP A 16 -2.99 -21.40 -16.51
N ARG A 17 -2.50 -22.60 -16.70
CA ARG A 17 -3.06 -23.81 -16.13
C ARG A 17 -1.96 -24.67 -15.51
N SER A 18 -2.31 -25.41 -14.49
CA SER A 18 -1.40 -26.41 -13.93
C SER A 18 -1.31 -27.60 -14.88
N PHE A 19 -0.09 -28.06 -15.09
CA PHE A 19 0.20 -29.30 -15.77
C PHE A 19 0.62 -30.33 -14.73
N GLN A 20 0.04 -31.52 -14.80
CA GLN A 20 0.39 -32.57 -13.87
C GLN A 20 1.56 -33.37 -14.42
N TYR A 21 2.59 -33.57 -13.56
CA TYR A 21 3.78 -34.36 -13.83
C TYR A 21 3.90 -35.50 -12.82
N ARG A 22 4.38 -36.65 -13.26
CA ARG A 22 4.71 -37.75 -12.37
C ARG A 22 6.00 -37.42 -11.63
N VAL A 23 6.03 -37.69 -10.34
CA VAL A 23 7.21 -37.52 -9.52
C VAL A 23 7.99 -38.85 -9.54
N PRO A 24 9.25 -38.88 -10.03
CA PRO A 24 10.07 -40.09 -9.94
C PRO A 24 10.29 -40.52 -8.49
N GLU A 25 10.38 -41.83 -8.21
CA GLU A 25 10.56 -42.37 -6.84
C GLU A 25 11.74 -41.72 -6.10
N ARG A 26 12.84 -41.43 -6.80
CA ARG A 26 14.03 -40.75 -6.25
C ARG A 26 13.73 -39.35 -5.72
N LEU A 27 12.64 -38.71 -6.16
CA LEU A 27 12.24 -37.36 -5.79
C LEU A 27 11.03 -37.30 -4.87
N GLU A 28 10.28 -38.41 -4.70
CA GLU A 28 9.03 -38.42 -3.92
C GLU A 28 9.19 -37.91 -2.48
N LYS A 29 10.32 -38.25 -1.82
CA LYS A 29 10.60 -37.81 -0.45
C LYS A 29 11.15 -36.38 -0.36
N LYS A 30 11.59 -35.81 -1.49
CA LYS A 30 12.26 -34.50 -1.54
C LYS A 30 11.38 -33.40 -2.07
N ILE A 31 10.40 -33.72 -2.92
CA ILE A 31 9.55 -32.73 -3.56
C ILE A 31 8.50 -32.18 -2.60
N LYS A 32 8.35 -30.86 -2.57
CA LYS A 32 7.31 -30.14 -1.79
C LYS A 32 6.66 -29.07 -2.66
N ALA A 33 5.43 -28.70 -2.33
CA ALA A 33 4.82 -27.51 -2.92
C ALA A 33 5.68 -26.28 -2.63
N GLY A 34 5.85 -25.40 -3.61
CA GLY A 34 6.73 -24.24 -3.52
C GLY A 34 8.13 -24.44 -4.17
N MET A 35 8.47 -25.66 -4.56
CA MET A 35 9.77 -25.91 -5.20
C MET A 35 9.75 -25.59 -6.69
N VAL A 36 10.94 -25.32 -7.25
CA VAL A 36 11.16 -25.17 -8.68
C VAL A 36 11.69 -26.48 -9.25
N ALA A 37 11.02 -27.00 -10.27
CA ALA A 37 11.38 -28.24 -10.94
C ALA A 37 11.73 -27.98 -12.41
N ALA A 38 12.69 -28.71 -12.93
CA ALA A 38 12.94 -28.83 -14.35
C ALA A 38 11.99 -29.86 -14.96
N ILE A 39 11.21 -29.48 -15.95
CA ILE A 39 10.17 -30.29 -16.56
C ILE A 39 10.27 -30.30 -18.09
N PRO A 40 10.01 -31.43 -18.76
CA PRO A 40 9.93 -31.51 -20.20
C PRO A 40 8.58 -30.92 -20.69
N PHE A 41 8.62 -29.84 -21.47
CA PHE A 41 7.41 -29.17 -21.97
C PHE A 41 7.34 -29.12 -23.49
N GLY A 42 6.10 -29.21 -24.01
CA GLY A 42 5.79 -29.19 -25.46
C GLY A 42 6.17 -30.49 -26.17
N ASN A 43 5.86 -30.56 -27.49
CA ASN A 43 6.09 -31.76 -28.32
C ASN A 43 7.59 -32.05 -28.48
N ALA A 44 8.45 -31.03 -28.44
CA ALA A 44 9.89 -31.18 -28.59
C ALA A 44 10.60 -31.53 -27.27
N GLY A 45 9.89 -31.73 -26.16
CA GLY A 45 10.48 -32.12 -24.86
C GLY A 45 11.49 -31.14 -24.28
N ARG A 46 11.45 -29.87 -24.67
CA ARG A 46 12.41 -28.85 -24.15
C ARG A 46 12.26 -28.72 -22.64
N VAL A 47 13.37 -28.82 -21.92
CA VAL A 47 13.37 -28.63 -20.47
C VAL A 47 13.07 -27.18 -20.14
N ARG A 48 12.08 -26.98 -19.25
CA ARG A 48 11.62 -25.68 -18.75
C ARG A 48 11.58 -25.71 -17.22
N LYS A 49 11.72 -24.56 -16.62
CA LYS A 49 11.44 -24.38 -15.18
C LYS A 49 9.94 -24.33 -14.97
N GLY A 50 9.48 -25.03 -13.95
CA GLY A 50 8.10 -25.00 -13.50
C GLY A 50 8.02 -24.94 -11.98
N TYR A 51 6.98 -24.31 -11.47
CA TYR A 51 6.74 -24.12 -10.05
C TYR A 51 5.76 -25.18 -9.56
N VAL A 52 6.17 -25.97 -8.56
CA VAL A 52 5.32 -26.98 -7.93
C VAL A 52 4.30 -26.30 -7.03
N ILE A 53 3.02 -26.37 -7.39
CA ILE A 53 1.93 -25.70 -6.66
C ILE A 53 1.16 -26.64 -5.73
N GLY A 54 1.22 -27.95 -5.99
CA GLY A 54 0.56 -28.96 -5.18
C GLY A 54 1.07 -30.36 -5.50
N LEU A 55 0.80 -31.29 -4.59
CA LEU A 55 1.07 -32.71 -4.75
C LEU A 55 -0.25 -33.49 -4.60
N SER A 56 -0.40 -34.55 -5.36
CA SER A 56 -1.60 -35.41 -5.39
C SER A 56 -1.20 -36.88 -5.56
N ASP A 57 -1.96 -37.75 -4.99
CA ASP A 57 -1.84 -39.20 -5.18
C ASP A 57 -2.68 -39.74 -6.37
N LYS A 58 -3.53 -38.87 -6.95
CA LYS A 58 -4.43 -39.22 -8.05
C LYS A 58 -4.06 -38.48 -9.35
N PRO A 59 -4.00 -39.19 -10.49
CA PRO A 59 -3.78 -38.56 -11.78
C PRO A 59 -5.06 -37.83 -12.24
N LYS A 60 -4.88 -36.62 -12.78
CA LYS A 60 -5.97 -35.80 -13.39
C LYS A 60 -6.26 -36.18 -14.86
N ILE A 61 -5.30 -36.83 -15.51
CA ILE A 61 -5.38 -37.33 -16.90
C ILE A 61 -4.82 -38.75 -16.94
N ALA A 62 -5.02 -39.46 -18.08
CA ALA A 62 -4.50 -40.81 -18.26
C ALA A 62 -2.99 -40.89 -17.92
N PRO A 63 -2.55 -41.79 -17.02
CA PRO A 63 -1.19 -41.84 -16.50
C PRO A 63 -0.10 -41.93 -17.57
N GLU A 64 -0.43 -42.53 -18.72
CA GLU A 64 0.47 -42.71 -19.87
C GLU A 64 0.80 -41.39 -20.57
N LYS A 65 -0.04 -40.38 -20.41
CA LYS A 65 0.17 -39.04 -20.99
C LYS A 65 0.90 -38.09 -20.03
N ILE A 66 1.13 -38.50 -18.80
CA ILE A 66 1.78 -37.68 -17.77
C ILE A 66 3.30 -37.83 -17.89
N LYS A 67 4.00 -36.75 -18.22
CA LYS A 67 5.47 -36.71 -18.27
C LYS A 67 6.04 -36.71 -16.85
N GLU A 68 7.31 -37.09 -16.71
CA GLU A 68 8.05 -37.06 -15.44
C GLU A 68 8.80 -35.74 -15.25
N ILE A 69 8.95 -35.36 -13.97
CA ILE A 69 9.87 -34.29 -13.56
C ILE A 69 11.30 -34.75 -13.81
N SER A 70 12.09 -33.90 -14.48
CA SER A 70 13.50 -34.20 -14.76
C SER A 70 14.36 -34.06 -13.50
N GLU A 71 14.22 -32.93 -12.80
CA GLU A 71 15.08 -32.59 -11.65
C GLU A 71 14.39 -31.53 -10.77
N ILE A 72 14.79 -31.44 -9.49
CA ILE A 72 14.43 -30.33 -8.59
C ILE A 72 15.55 -29.27 -8.70
N CYS A 73 15.22 -28.06 -9.13
CA CYS A 73 16.17 -26.98 -9.34
C CYS A 73 16.50 -26.18 -8.07
N SER A 74 15.62 -26.21 -7.07
CA SER A 74 15.83 -25.54 -5.78
C SER A 74 15.86 -26.56 -4.65
N GLY A 75 16.82 -26.41 -3.73
CA GLY A 75 16.88 -27.21 -2.51
C GLY A 75 15.66 -27.01 -1.61
N GLU A 76 15.51 -27.88 -0.61
CA GLU A 76 14.51 -27.74 0.42
C GLU A 76 14.67 -26.38 1.11
N ASP A 77 13.59 -25.62 1.28
CA ASP A 77 13.56 -24.39 2.08
C ASP A 77 14.29 -23.16 1.54
N THR A 78 14.22 -22.91 0.24
CA THR A 78 14.69 -21.63 -0.32
C THR A 78 13.67 -20.51 -0.10
N THR A 79 14.13 -19.25 -0.02
CA THR A 79 13.24 -18.07 0.02
C THR A 79 12.24 -18.07 -1.14
N GLU A 80 12.64 -18.54 -2.30
CA GLU A 80 11.78 -18.66 -3.48
C GLU A 80 10.65 -19.68 -3.25
N SER A 81 10.92 -20.81 -2.60
CA SER A 81 9.90 -21.82 -2.31
C SER A 81 8.80 -21.29 -1.36
N ARG A 82 9.20 -20.52 -0.35
CA ARG A 82 8.26 -19.87 0.58
C ARG A 82 7.39 -18.81 -0.11
N LEU A 83 7.97 -18.00 -1.00
CA LEU A 83 7.22 -17.02 -1.80
C LEU A 83 6.28 -17.70 -2.79
N ILE A 84 6.65 -18.83 -3.39
CA ILE A 84 5.76 -19.61 -4.26
C ILE A 84 4.60 -20.22 -3.46
N ALA A 85 4.85 -20.72 -2.25
CA ALA A 85 3.79 -21.19 -1.35
C ALA A 85 2.84 -20.04 -0.96
N LEU A 86 3.38 -18.84 -0.74
CA LEU A 86 2.59 -17.63 -0.52
C LEU A 86 1.73 -17.28 -1.74
N ALA A 87 2.28 -17.38 -2.96
CA ALA A 87 1.54 -17.16 -4.19
C ALA A 87 0.37 -18.15 -4.36
N ALA A 88 0.59 -19.41 -4.04
CA ALA A 88 -0.45 -20.44 -4.08
C ALA A 88 -1.59 -20.10 -3.11
N TRP A 89 -1.25 -19.73 -1.88
CA TRP A 89 -2.23 -19.27 -0.90
C TRP A 89 -2.99 -18.01 -1.36
N MET A 90 -2.29 -17.04 -1.97
CA MET A 90 -2.94 -15.83 -2.51
C MET A 90 -3.92 -16.16 -3.64
N ARG A 91 -3.58 -17.09 -4.53
CA ARG A 91 -4.48 -17.57 -5.56
C ARG A 91 -5.77 -18.14 -4.97
N GLU A 92 -5.65 -19.02 -3.98
CA GLU A 92 -6.80 -19.66 -3.34
C GLU A 92 -7.73 -18.65 -2.65
N ASN A 93 -7.14 -17.68 -1.93
CA ASN A 93 -7.91 -16.78 -1.08
C ASN A 93 -8.36 -15.47 -1.75
N TYR A 94 -7.75 -15.07 -2.87
CA TYR A 94 -8.06 -13.78 -3.51
C TYR A 94 -8.52 -13.89 -4.97
N GLY A 95 -8.81 -15.11 -5.47
CA GLY A 95 -9.36 -15.29 -6.81
C GLY A 95 -8.49 -14.68 -7.90
N SER A 96 -7.26 -15.14 -8.00
CA SER A 96 -6.34 -14.76 -9.07
C SER A 96 -5.82 -15.99 -9.80
N THR A 97 -5.24 -15.77 -10.97
CA THR A 97 -4.45 -16.81 -11.62
C THR A 97 -3.14 -17.03 -10.87
N MET A 98 -2.55 -18.22 -10.99
CA MET A 98 -1.27 -18.47 -10.33
C MET A 98 -0.15 -17.60 -10.90
N ILE A 99 -0.18 -17.32 -12.19
CA ILE A 99 0.80 -16.42 -12.84
C ILE A 99 0.69 -15.01 -12.28
N GLN A 100 -0.52 -14.49 -12.05
CA GLN A 100 -0.72 -13.18 -11.43
C GLN A 100 -0.18 -13.15 -10.00
N ALA A 101 -0.44 -14.20 -9.21
CA ALA A 101 0.07 -14.33 -7.87
C ALA A 101 1.61 -14.42 -7.85
N LEU A 102 2.20 -15.26 -8.70
CA LEU A 102 3.66 -15.37 -8.84
C LEU A 102 4.32 -14.06 -9.26
N ARG A 103 3.74 -13.35 -10.24
CA ARG A 103 4.24 -12.02 -10.66
C ARG A 103 4.16 -10.98 -9.54
N THR A 104 3.26 -11.17 -8.59
CA THR A 104 3.14 -10.27 -7.44
C THR A 104 4.21 -10.55 -6.38
N VAL A 105 4.47 -11.82 -6.07
CA VAL A 105 5.37 -12.21 -4.98
C VAL A 105 6.83 -12.36 -5.40
N LEU A 106 7.08 -12.75 -6.67
CA LEU A 106 8.45 -12.89 -7.17
C LEU A 106 8.86 -11.57 -7.82
N PRO A 107 9.83 -10.86 -7.24
CA PRO A 107 10.30 -9.62 -7.81
C PRO A 107 11.01 -9.91 -9.12
N ILE A 108 10.35 -9.53 -10.17
CA ILE A 108 10.80 -9.27 -11.54
C ILE A 108 12.03 -10.03 -12.04
N GLN A 109 11.76 -10.65 -13.09
CA GLN A 109 12.44 -11.50 -14.02
C GLN A 109 13.73 -10.94 -14.63
N GLU A 110 14.54 -11.89 -14.99
CA GLU A 110 15.80 -11.98 -15.75
C GLU A 110 16.06 -10.98 -16.91
N LYS A 111 15.13 -10.06 -17.24
CA LYS A 111 15.30 -9.11 -18.35
C LYS A 111 15.90 -7.76 -17.98
N ILE A 112 16.05 -7.48 -16.70
CA ILE A 112 16.68 -6.22 -16.26
C ILE A 112 18.19 -6.43 -16.24
N LYS A 113 18.86 -5.90 -17.25
CA LYS A 113 20.33 -5.86 -17.26
C LYS A 113 20.81 -5.01 -16.09
N ALA A 114 21.72 -5.58 -15.31
CA ALA A 114 22.44 -4.83 -14.30
C ALA A 114 23.08 -3.59 -14.96
N LYS A 115 23.12 -2.48 -14.25
CA LYS A 115 23.87 -1.33 -14.74
C LYS A 115 25.35 -1.60 -14.48
N GLU A 116 26.10 -1.83 -15.55
CA GLU A 116 27.52 -2.07 -15.48
C GLU A 116 28.29 -0.78 -15.73
N LYS A 117 29.29 -0.54 -14.93
CA LYS A 117 30.30 0.49 -15.17
C LYS A 117 31.54 -0.17 -15.68
N LYS A 118 32.05 0.34 -16.79
CA LYS A 118 33.24 -0.17 -17.42
C LYS A 118 34.47 0.50 -16.83
N TYR A 119 35.46 -0.28 -16.51
CA TYR A 119 36.79 0.18 -16.08
C TYR A 119 37.84 -0.33 -17.00
N ILE A 120 38.85 0.48 -17.23
CA ILE A 120 40.06 0.14 -17.95
C ILE A 120 41.10 -0.14 -16.89
N CYS A 121 41.63 -1.37 -16.86
CA CYS A 121 42.62 -1.79 -15.90
C CYS A 121 43.93 -2.10 -16.65
N LEU A 122 45.07 -1.72 -16.06
CA LEU A 122 46.38 -2.08 -16.57
C LEU A 122 46.59 -3.60 -16.42
N ASP A 123 47.05 -4.29 -17.47
CA ASP A 123 47.22 -5.74 -17.52
C ASP A 123 48.70 -6.17 -17.73
N ILE A 124 49.62 -5.21 -17.74
CA ILE A 124 51.06 -5.42 -17.81
C ILE A 124 51.74 -4.95 -16.53
N SER A 125 52.99 -5.37 -16.30
CA SER A 125 53.76 -4.90 -15.15
C SER A 125 54.09 -3.40 -15.26
N GLU A 126 54.30 -2.75 -14.11
CA GLU A 126 54.64 -1.31 -14.06
C GLU A 126 55.94 -1.00 -14.85
N GLU A 127 56.90 -1.93 -14.83
CA GLU A 127 58.14 -1.79 -15.54
C GLU A 127 57.90 -1.80 -17.06
N ALA A 128 57.18 -2.79 -17.57
CA ALA A 128 56.81 -2.88 -18.97
C ALA A 128 55.96 -1.69 -19.43
N GLY A 129 55.03 -1.26 -18.57
CA GLY A 129 54.20 -0.07 -18.83
C GLY A 129 55.04 1.22 -18.91
N THR A 130 56.01 1.39 -18.03
CA THR A 130 56.90 2.55 -18.01
C THR A 130 57.80 2.58 -19.25
N GLN A 131 58.29 1.42 -19.69
CA GLN A 131 59.09 1.31 -20.92
C GLN A 131 58.23 1.66 -22.14
N LEU A 132 57.02 1.11 -22.22
CA LEU A 132 56.09 1.42 -23.31
C LEU A 132 55.67 2.88 -23.31
N LEU A 133 55.54 3.52 -22.14
CA LEU A 133 55.24 4.95 -22.05
C LEU A 133 56.34 5.81 -22.68
N LYS A 134 57.62 5.51 -22.43
CA LYS A 134 58.75 6.19 -23.03
C LYS A 134 58.78 6.05 -24.55
N GLU A 135 58.41 4.87 -25.08
CA GLU A 135 58.29 4.65 -26.52
C GLU A 135 57.15 5.46 -27.13
N LEU A 136 55.99 5.51 -26.45
CA LEU A 136 54.81 6.27 -26.90
C LEU A 136 55.03 7.78 -26.84
N GLU A 137 55.84 8.28 -25.92
CA GLU A 137 56.19 9.71 -25.80
C GLU A 137 57.01 10.20 -27.00
N GLN A 138 57.78 9.34 -27.65
CA GLN A 138 58.50 9.64 -28.87
C GLN A 138 57.62 9.61 -30.13
N THR A 139 56.38 9.18 -30.00
CA THR A 139 55.44 9.03 -31.11
C THR A 139 54.37 10.14 -31.11
N ARG A 140 53.62 10.29 -32.25
CA ARG A 140 52.50 11.24 -32.36
C ARG A 140 51.22 10.77 -31.68
N PHE A 141 51.19 9.64 -30.94
CA PHE A 141 50.00 9.02 -30.39
C PHE A 141 49.61 9.61 -29.02
N LYS A 142 49.33 10.91 -28.93
CA LYS A 142 49.05 11.66 -27.71
C LYS A 142 47.93 11.05 -26.82
N ALA A 143 46.89 10.46 -27.41
CA ALA A 143 45.80 9.85 -26.66
C ALA A 143 46.21 8.53 -25.95
N ARG A 144 47.07 7.72 -26.59
CA ARG A 144 47.58 6.51 -25.98
C ARG A 144 48.54 6.82 -24.85
N THR A 145 49.41 7.80 -25.04
CA THR A 145 50.37 8.27 -24.03
C THR A 145 49.66 8.76 -22.77
N ARG A 146 48.59 9.60 -22.95
CA ARG A 146 47.79 10.08 -21.81
C ARG A 146 47.09 8.95 -21.06
N LEU A 147 46.46 8.02 -21.79
CA LEU A 147 45.78 6.89 -21.18
C LEU A 147 46.75 6.00 -20.38
N LEU A 148 47.89 5.66 -20.96
CA LEU A 148 48.86 4.78 -20.31
C LEU A 148 49.51 5.45 -19.09
N ARG A 149 49.80 6.75 -19.15
CA ARG A 149 50.34 7.51 -18.02
C ARG A 149 49.36 7.51 -16.83
N GLU A 150 48.07 7.77 -17.05
CA GLU A 150 47.08 7.77 -16.03
C GLU A 150 46.80 6.35 -15.46
N LEU A 151 46.91 5.32 -16.31
CA LEU A 151 46.78 3.92 -15.87
C LEU A 151 47.98 3.43 -15.05
N LEU A 152 49.20 3.92 -15.32
CA LEU A 152 50.36 3.64 -14.49
C LEU A 152 50.26 4.24 -13.11
N GLU A 153 49.65 5.44 -13.01
CA GLU A 153 49.44 6.13 -11.74
C GLU A 153 48.28 5.50 -10.93
N LYS A 154 47.12 5.25 -11.58
CA LYS A 154 45.89 4.82 -10.88
C LYS A 154 45.56 3.35 -11.01
N LYS A 155 46.26 2.58 -11.83
CA LYS A 155 46.05 1.15 -12.15
C LYS A 155 44.71 0.78 -12.72
N ARG A 156 43.64 1.56 -12.42
CA ARG A 156 42.27 1.37 -12.83
C ARG A 156 41.59 2.71 -13.10
N LEU A 157 40.96 2.87 -14.27
CA LEU A 157 40.30 4.10 -14.71
C LEU A 157 38.86 3.85 -15.13
N ASP A 158 37.95 4.76 -14.79
CA ASP A 158 36.59 4.77 -15.32
C ASP A 158 36.62 4.99 -16.84
N TYR A 159 35.94 4.16 -17.60
CA TYR A 159 35.88 4.26 -19.07
C TYR A 159 35.28 5.64 -19.54
N THR A 160 34.30 6.13 -18.82
CA THR A 160 33.64 7.40 -19.15
C THR A 160 34.55 8.59 -18.86
N HIS A 161 35.32 8.51 -17.77
CA HIS A 161 36.38 9.48 -17.45
C HIS A 161 37.50 9.46 -18.50
N ALA A 162 38.00 8.27 -18.86
CA ALA A 162 39.01 8.11 -19.91
C ALA A 162 38.52 8.69 -21.25
N ALA A 163 37.26 8.50 -21.62
CA ALA A 163 36.71 9.00 -22.86
C ALA A 163 36.52 10.54 -22.85
N LYS A 164 36.01 11.12 -21.76
CA LYS A 164 35.67 12.55 -21.68
C LYS A 164 36.86 13.45 -21.33
N GLU A 165 37.64 13.05 -20.32
CA GLU A 165 38.70 13.91 -19.78
C GLU A 165 40.07 13.64 -20.50
N LEU A 166 40.34 12.37 -20.83
CA LEU A 166 41.59 12.03 -21.51
C LEU A 166 41.44 12.04 -23.04
N GLY A 167 40.24 12.19 -23.56
CA GLY A 167 39.95 12.17 -25.01
C GLY A 167 40.30 10.80 -25.65
N THR A 168 40.12 9.70 -24.88
CA THR A 168 40.43 8.35 -25.34
C THR A 168 39.30 7.79 -26.18
N THR A 169 39.54 7.44 -27.42
CA THR A 169 38.52 6.84 -28.30
C THR A 169 38.42 5.34 -28.08
N SER A 170 37.26 4.75 -28.43
CA SER A 170 37.03 3.30 -28.36
C SER A 170 38.07 2.50 -29.18
N ALA A 171 38.58 3.08 -30.28
CA ALA A 171 39.62 2.45 -31.10
C ALA A 171 40.99 2.33 -30.36
N VAL A 172 41.33 3.34 -29.54
CA VAL A 172 42.53 3.30 -28.69
C VAL A 172 42.42 2.22 -27.63
N VAL A 173 41.26 2.15 -26.94
CA VAL A 173 41.01 1.12 -25.92
C VAL A 173 41.05 -0.28 -26.54
N LYS A 174 40.36 -0.47 -27.67
CA LYS A 174 40.34 -1.77 -28.37
C LYS A 174 41.75 -2.22 -28.77
N LYS A 175 42.57 -1.31 -29.28
CA LYS A 175 43.95 -1.64 -29.68
C LYS A 175 44.83 -1.99 -28.49
N PHE A 176 44.71 -1.31 -27.36
CA PHE A 176 45.43 -1.66 -26.13
C PHE A 176 44.99 -2.98 -25.55
N GLN A 177 43.70 -3.31 -25.67
CA GLN A 177 43.16 -4.59 -25.25
C GLN A 177 43.66 -5.75 -26.15
N GLU A 178 43.67 -5.55 -27.48
CA GLU A 178 44.21 -6.53 -28.45
C GLU A 178 45.72 -6.78 -28.24
N GLN A 179 46.44 -5.78 -27.75
CA GLN A 179 47.88 -5.86 -27.43
C GLN A 179 48.15 -6.44 -26.03
N GLY A 180 47.11 -6.78 -25.25
CA GLY A 180 47.25 -7.29 -23.88
C GLY A 180 47.80 -6.28 -22.87
N ILE A 181 47.78 -4.95 -23.19
CA ILE A 181 48.24 -3.87 -22.31
C ILE A 181 47.23 -3.56 -21.24
N ILE A 182 45.94 -3.65 -21.58
CA ILE A 182 44.84 -3.40 -20.70
C ILE A 182 43.81 -4.50 -20.76
N ARG A 183 43.05 -4.67 -19.66
CA ARG A 183 41.79 -5.43 -19.61
C ARG A 183 40.64 -4.53 -19.26
N ILE A 184 39.43 -4.90 -19.73
CA ILE A 184 38.22 -4.19 -19.39
C ILE A 184 37.51 -4.99 -18.30
N GLU A 185 37.28 -4.35 -17.14
CA GLU A 185 36.51 -4.88 -16.05
C GLU A 185 35.14 -4.22 -16.03
N TYR A 186 34.14 -4.98 -15.62
CA TYR A 186 32.75 -4.52 -15.47
C TYR A 186 32.37 -4.62 -13.99
N ASP A 187 32.13 -3.49 -13.35
CA ASP A 187 31.56 -3.47 -12.02
C ASP A 187 30.06 -3.25 -12.12
N GLU A 188 29.33 -4.10 -11.45
CA GLU A 188 27.91 -3.94 -11.31
C GLU A 188 27.61 -2.76 -10.36
N ILE A 189 26.98 -1.70 -10.88
CA ILE A 189 26.57 -0.56 -10.06
C ILE A 189 25.13 -0.75 -9.63
N MET A 190 24.91 -0.85 -8.33
CA MET A 190 23.59 -0.81 -7.74
C MET A 190 23.03 0.63 -7.80
N ARG A 191 21.83 0.78 -8.40
CA ARG A 191 21.12 2.05 -8.45
C ARG A 191 20.57 2.33 -7.06
N THR A 192 21.01 3.43 -6.44
CA THR A 192 20.45 3.91 -5.17
C THR A 192 19.65 5.17 -5.42
N SER A 193 18.41 5.22 -4.91
CA SER A 193 17.51 6.37 -5.05
C SER A 193 17.62 7.37 -3.90
N LEU A 194 18.45 7.08 -2.88
CA LEU A 194 18.58 7.91 -1.69
C LEU A 194 19.90 8.66 -1.72
N ASN A 195 19.83 9.98 -1.72
CA ASN A 195 20.98 10.83 -1.39
C ASN A 195 21.21 10.75 0.12
N THR A 196 22.19 9.93 0.53
CA THR A 196 22.54 9.72 1.95
C THR A 196 23.52 10.77 2.48
N GLY A 197 23.81 11.84 1.72
CA GLY A 197 24.93 12.76 1.94
C GLY A 197 24.95 13.58 3.23
N ASP A 198 23.85 13.68 3.99
CA ASP A 198 23.77 14.54 5.18
C ASP A 198 22.94 13.95 6.32
N ILE A 199 23.10 12.65 6.60
CA ILE A 199 22.43 12.02 7.74
C ILE A 199 23.40 11.98 8.95
N SER A 200 23.72 13.14 9.50
CA SER A 200 24.44 13.21 10.79
C SER A 200 23.45 13.19 11.97
N GLY A 201 23.59 12.16 12.79
CA GLY A 201 23.25 12.15 14.21
C GLY A 201 21.87 12.62 14.66
N GLU A 202 20.78 11.87 14.45
CA GLU A 202 19.63 12.02 15.33
C GLU A 202 20.00 11.56 16.76
N ARG A 203 19.71 12.40 17.77
CA ARG A 203 19.91 12.03 19.19
C ARG A 203 19.07 10.78 19.50
N ARG A 204 19.70 9.78 20.11
CA ARG A 204 19.01 8.62 20.67
C ARG A 204 18.03 9.10 21.74
N MET A 205 16.74 9.01 21.46
CA MET A 205 15.72 9.24 22.48
C MET A 205 15.53 7.94 23.28
N PRO A 206 15.63 7.96 24.60
CA PRO A 206 15.30 6.81 25.43
C PRO A 206 13.82 6.45 25.26
N LEU A 207 13.49 5.18 25.42
CA LEU A 207 12.10 4.75 25.52
C LEU A 207 11.47 5.29 26.80
N THR A 208 10.19 5.58 26.78
CA THR A 208 9.40 5.84 27.97
C THR A 208 9.08 4.51 28.67
N ASP A 209 8.70 4.58 29.96
CA ASP A 209 8.32 3.39 30.72
C ASP A 209 7.19 2.61 30.05
N GLU A 210 6.21 3.32 29.47
CA GLU A 210 5.10 2.71 28.72
C GLU A 210 5.59 1.99 27.44
N GLN A 211 6.53 2.60 26.72
CA GLN A 211 7.13 2.00 25.53
C GLN A 211 7.99 0.77 25.88
N GLU A 212 8.74 0.83 26.98
CA GLU A 212 9.50 -0.32 27.47
C GLU A 212 8.59 -1.46 27.89
N ALA A 213 7.50 -1.16 28.61
CA ALA A 213 6.49 -2.13 28.98
C ALA A 213 5.87 -2.80 27.75
N ALA A 214 5.56 -2.01 26.73
CA ALA A 214 5.05 -2.51 25.45
C ALA A 214 6.05 -3.46 24.77
N VAL A 215 7.32 -3.09 24.67
CA VAL A 215 8.36 -3.97 24.12
C VAL A 215 8.43 -5.29 24.89
N LYS A 216 8.45 -5.25 26.22
CA LYS A 216 8.49 -6.45 27.07
C LYS A 216 7.25 -7.31 26.89
N GLN A 217 6.06 -6.71 26.74
CA GLN A 217 4.82 -7.45 26.47
C GLN A 217 4.88 -8.18 25.12
N ILE A 218 5.37 -7.50 24.07
CA ILE A 218 5.54 -8.08 22.73
C ILE A 218 6.54 -9.24 22.76
N GLN A 219 7.65 -9.09 23.45
CA GLN A 219 8.65 -10.15 23.61
C GLN A 219 8.09 -11.39 24.28
N ARG A 220 7.33 -11.23 25.37
CA ARG A 220 6.65 -12.35 26.06
C ARG A 220 5.65 -13.06 25.14
N GLU A 221 4.99 -12.32 24.22
CA GLU A 221 4.13 -12.94 23.22
C GLU A 221 4.94 -13.81 22.24
N TRP A 222 6.11 -13.31 21.81
CA TRP A 222 6.99 -14.03 20.88
C TRP A 222 7.65 -15.30 21.47
N GLU A 223 7.76 -15.39 22.79
CA GLU A 223 8.29 -16.56 23.49
C GLU A 223 7.28 -17.72 23.57
N LYS A 224 6.03 -17.49 23.24
CA LYS A 224 5.00 -18.54 23.27
C LYS A 224 5.22 -19.56 22.14
N PRO A 225 4.81 -20.82 22.34
CA PRO A 225 4.92 -21.86 21.30
C PRO A 225 4.18 -21.52 19.99
N SER A 226 3.11 -20.72 20.07
CA SER A 226 2.35 -20.22 18.92
C SER A 226 2.09 -18.73 19.12
N PRO A 227 3.05 -17.86 18.76
CA PRO A 227 2.92 -16.44 18.96
C PRO A 227 1.82 -15.86 18.06
N LYS A 228 1.00 -14.99 18.64
CA LYS A 228 -0.06 -14.27 17.90
C LYS A 228 0.51 -13.02 17.25
N PRO A 229 -0.06 -12.57 16.12
CA PRO A 229 0.19 -11.22 15.62
C PRO A 229 -0.12 -10.19 16.70
N VAL A 230 0.70 -9.15 16.81
CA VAL A 230 0.53 -8.09 17.81
C VAL A 230 -0.09 -6.86 17.17
N LEU A 231 -1.12 -6.30 17.79
CA LEU A 231 -1.71 -5.01 17.43
C LEU A 231 -1.31 -3.98 18.49
N ILE A 232 -0.59 -2.93 18.07
CA ILE A 232 -0.29 -1.77 18.93
C ILE A 232 -1.34 -0.69 18.65
N GLU A 233 -2.25 -0.49 19.58
CA GLU A 233 -3.14 0.66 19.63
C GLU A 233 -2.41 1.79 20.35
N GLY A 234 -1.98 2.81 19.62
CA GLY A 234 -1.20 3.89 20.23
C GLY A 234 -1.62 5.26 19.76
N VAL A 235 -1.98 6.15 20.66
CA VAL A 235 -2.38 7.51 20.32
C VAL A 235 -1.39 8.21 19.40
N THR A 236 -1.87 9.18 18.61
CA THR A 236 -1.01 9.93 17.70
C THR A 236 0.11 10.63 18.49
N GLY A 237 1.38 10.34 18.14
CA GLY A 237 2.53 10.88 18.87
C GLY A 237 2.96 10.06 20.09
N SER A 238 2.45 8.85 20.31
CA SER A 238 2.89 7.94 21.38
C SER A 238 4.28 7.34 21.18
N GLY A 239 4.89 7.57 19.99
CA GLY A 239 6.22 7.06 19.68
C GLY A 239 6.26 5.59 19.24
N LYS A 240 5.20 5.06 18.63
CA LYS A 240 5.16 3.70 18.03
C LYS A 240 6.42 3.36 17.24
N THR A 241 6.94 4.32 16.48
CA THR A 241 8.17 4.13 15.67
C THR A 241 9.39 3.78 16.55
N GLN A 242 9.50 4.31 17.78
CA GLN A 242 10.59 3.96 18.69
C GLN A 242 10.48 2.50 19.17
N VAL A 243 9.25 2.05 19.42
CA VAL A 243 8.99 0.63 19.73
C VAL A 243 9.40 -0.24 18.53
N TYR A 244 9.03 0.14 17.30
CA TYR A 244 9.45 -0.60 16.10
C TYR A 244 10.96 -0.68 15.95
N ILE A 245 11.66 0.44 16.12
CA ILE A 245 13.13 0.48 16.05
C ILE A 245 13.74 -0.47 17.08
N LYS A 246 13.20 -0.51 18.29
CA LYS A 246 13.70 -1.40 19.35
C LYS A 246 13.49 -2.88 19.00
N LEU A 247 12.32 -3.22 18.45
CA LEU A 247 12.01 -4.58 18.03
C LEU A 247 12.89 -5.03 16.85
N ILE A 248 13.16 -4.12 15.90
CA ILE A 248 14.08 -4.38 14.79
C ILE A 248 15.50 -4.63 15.30
N GLU A 249 16.01 -3.80 16.23
CA GLU A 249 17.33 -4.03 16.84
C GLU A 249 17.49 -5.44 17.40
N GLN A 250 16.47 -5.88 18.11
CA GLN A 250 16.47 -7.23 18.71
C GLN A 250 16.43 -8.32 17.63
N THR A 251 15.63 -8.13 16.59
CA THR A 251 15.56 -9.07 15.46
C THR A 251 16.92 -9.17 14.75
N LEU A 252 17.56 -8.03 14.48
CA LEU A 252 18.87 -8.00 13.83
C LEU A 252 19.97 -8.60 14.73
N SER A 253 19.88 -8.45 16.05
CA SER A 253 20.84 -9.07 16.99
C SER A 253 20.76 -10.59 17.01
N GLN A 254 19.63 -11.16 16.57
CA GLN A 254 19.43 -12.60 16.40
C GLN A 254 19.88 -13.11 14.99
N GLY A 255 20.47 -12.24 14.17
CA GLY A 255 20.88 -12.57 12.80
C GLY A 255 19.72 -12.69 11.81
N LYS A 256 18.53 -12.16 12.16
CA LYS A 256 17.34 -12.17 11.31
C LYS A 256 17.11 -10.80 10.66
N GLU A 257 16.28 -10.78 9.61
CA GLU A 257 15.94 -9.59 8.86
C GLU A 257 14.52 -9.09 9.19
N ALA A 258 14.24 -7.82 8.85
CA ALA A 258 12.96 -7.18 9.11
C ALA A 258 12.38 -6.47 7.88
N ILE A 259 11.05 -6.54 7.73
CA ILE A 259 10.29 -5.75 6.78
C ILE A 259 9.43 -4.74 7.53
N VAL A 260 9.45 -3.49 7.08
CA VAL A 260 8.61 -2.42 7.64
C VAL A 260 7.72 -1.88 6.52
N LEU A 261 6.43 -2.15 6.62
CA LEU A 261 5.44 -1.63 5.71
C LEU A 261 4.98 -0.26 6.20
N ILE A 262 5.12 0.74 5.35
CA ILE A 262 4.68 2.12 5.60
C ILE A 262 3.87 2.56 4.38
N PRO A 263 2.68 3.17 4.57
CA PRO A 263 1.90 3.71 3.45
C PRO A 263 2.73 4.70 2.65
N GLU A 264 2.58 4.69 1.33
CA GLU A 264 3.43 5.49 0.42
C GLU A 264 3.42 6.99 0.74
N ILE A 265 2.26 7.50 1.15
CA ILE A 265 2.09 8.91 1.56
C ILE A 265 2.83 9.22 2.87
N ALA A 266 2.94 8.23 3.76
CA ALA A 266 3.65 8.37 5.04
C ALA A 266 5.15 8.04 4.93
N LEU A 267 5.60 7.51 3.79
CA LEU A 267 7.00 7.20 3.51
C LEU A 267 7.77 8.49 3.16
N THR A 268 7.85 9.39 4.11
CA THR A 268 8.52 10.67 3.97
C THR A 268 10.02 10.55 4.21
N TYR A 269 10.78 11.55 3.75
CA TYR A 269 12.21 11.64 4.02
C TYR A 269 12.51 11.58 5.53
N GLN A 270 11.69 12.23 6.37
CA GLN A 270 11.86 12.21 7.82
C GLN A 270 11.69 10.81 8.42
N THR A 271 10.69 10.06 7.96
CA THR A 271 10.46 8.69 8.42
C THR A 271 11.63 7.79 8.05
N VAL A 272 12.08 7.83 6.79
CA VAL A 272 13.22 7.05 6.30
C VAL A 272 14.51 7.43 7.04
N ARG A 273 14.74 8.72 7.26
CA ARG A 273 15.92 9.24 7.98
C ARG A 273 16.04 8.66 9.39
N ARG A 274 14.95 8.49 10.15
CA ARG A 274 14.95 7.87 11.48
C ARG A 274 15.51 6.45 11.46
N PHE A 275 15.11 5.64 10.50
CA PHE A 275 15.64 4.28 10.36
C PHE A 275 17.10 4.29 9.89
N TYR A 276 17.44 5.16 8.94
CA TYR A 276 18.83 5.29 8.47
C TYR A 276 19.78 5.74 9.56
N ALA A 277 19.38 6.71 10.38
CA ALA A 277 20.17 7.18 11.52
C ALA A 277 20.46 6.07 12.54
N ARG A 278 19.60 5.03 12.58
CA ARG A 278 19.76 3.92 13.52
C ARG A 278 20.49 2.73 12.95
N PHE A 279 20.23 2.37 11.71
CA PHE A 279 20.69 1.12 11.11
C PHE A 279 21.69 1.31 9.94
N GLY A 280 21.89 2.55 9.50
CA GLY A 280 22.83 2.87 8.43
C GLY A 280 22.53 2.13 7.13
N ASP A 281 23.58 1.63 6.47
CA ASP A 281 23.50 0.95 5.16
C ASP A 281 22.75 -0.39 5.18
N LYS A 282 22.41 -0.91 6.38
CA LYS A 282 21.54 -2.09 6.53
C LYS A 282 20.11 -1.85 6.11
N VAL A 283 19.69 -0.57 5.94
CA VAL A 283 18.35 -0.18 5.51
C VAL A 283 18.30 0.01 4.01
N SER A 284 17.23 -0.48 3.41
CA SER A 284 16.85 -0.13 2.04
C SER A 284 15.38 0.28 1.98
N VAL A 285 15.05 1.08 0.97
CA VAL A 285 13.69 1.59 0.76
C VAL A 285 13.19 1.25 -0.63
N ILE A 286 11.94 0.80 -0.69
CA ILE A 286 11.19 0.63 -1.94
C ILE A 286 10.07 1.65 -1.98
N ASN A 287 9.84 2.28 -3.14
CA ASN A 287 8.69 3.17 -3.36
C ASN A 287 8.21 3.09 -4.82
N SER A 288 7.03 3.64 -5.12
CA SER A 288 6.43 3.61 -6.46
C SER A 288 7.17 4.49 -7.49
N ARG A 289 7.92 5.50 -7.01
CA ARG A 289 8.68 6.41 -7.87
C ARG A 289 9.96 5.78 -8.43
N GLN A 290 10.39 4.65 -7.86
CA GLN A 290 11.55 3.89 -8.34
C GLN A 290 11.23 3.18 -9.64
N SER A 291 12.18 3.20 -10.56
CA SER A 291 12.16 2.37 -11.76
C SER A 291 12.18 0.88 -11.39
N GLN A 292 11.77 0.04 -12.32
CA GLN A 292 11.85 -1.42 -12.14
C GLN A 292 13.29 -1.88 -11.86
N GLY A 293 14.29 -1.26 -12.50
CA GLY A 293 15.69 -1.56 -12.29
C GLY A 293 16.17 -1.22 -10.87
N GLU A 294 15.79 -0.06 -10.35
CA GLU A 294 16.13 0.33 -8.98
C GLU A 294 15.53 -0.63 -7.95
N ARG A 295 14.26 -1.01 -8.12
CA ARG A 295 13.62 -2.01 -7.24
C ARG A 295 14.30 -3.37 -7.30
N TYR A 296 14.65 -3.81 -8.51
CA TYR A 296 15.38 -5.07 -8.70
C TYR A 296 16.72 -5.06 -7.96
N ASP A 297 17.48 -3.96 -8.07
CA ASP A 297 18.78 -3.82 -7.39
C ASP A 297 18.61 -3.88 -5.86
N GLN A 298 17.54 -3.26 -5.28
CA GLN A 298 17.29 -3.35 -3.83
C GLN A 298 16.93 -4.79 -3.40
N PHE A 299 16.12 -5.50 -4.17
CA PHE A 299 15.81 -6.91 -3.89
C PHE A 299 17.04 -7.81 -4.01
N LYS A 300 17.92 -7.54 -4.98
CA LYS A 300 19.18 -8.26 -5.13
C LYS A 300 20.12 -8.05 -3.93
N ARG A 301 20.20 -6.82 -3.42
CA ARG A 301 20.95 -6.49 -2.21
C ARG A 301 20.40 -7.22 -0.99
N ALA A 302 19.08 -7.27 -0.84
CA ALA A 302 18.41 -8.02 0.23
C ALA A 302 18.73 -9.53 0.13
N LYS A 303 18.63 -10.11 -1.08
CA LYS A 303 18.96 -11.53 -1.32
C LYS A 303 20.44 -11.87 -1.01
N LYS A 304 21.35 -10.91 -1.21
CA LYS A 304 22.77 -11.06 -0.88
C LYS A 304 23.11 -10.82 0.60
N GLY A 305 22.13 -10.41 1.42
CA GLY A 305 22.33 -10.07 2.84
C GLY A 305 23.00 -8.71 3.09
N GLU A 306 23.19 -7.89 2.04
CA GLU A 306 23.72 -6.52 2.15
C GLU A 306 22.73 -5.57 2.85
N VAL A 307 21.47 -5.90 2.83
CA VAL A 307 20.37 -5.17 3.46
C VAL A 307 19.66 -6.11 4.43
N GLN A 308 19.42 -5.64 5.64
CA GLN A 308 18.74 -6.40 6.70
C GLN A 308 17.37 -5.81 7.09
N VAL A 309 17.09 -4.57 6.69
CA VAL A 309 15.79 -3.90 6.94
C VAL A 309 15.26 -3.33 5.63
N MET A 310 14.11 -3.81 5.18
CA MET A 310 13.44 -3.28 4.00
C MET A 310 12.24 -2.45 4.41
N ILE A 311 12.20 -1.19 3.97
CA ILE A 311 11.09 -0.27 4.25
C ILE A 311 10.36 0.02 2.95
N GLY A 312 9.03 0.04 2.97
CA GLY A 312 8.26 0.43 1.78
C GLY A 312 6.77 0.19 1.90
N PRO A 313 6.02 0.44 0.82
CA PRO A 313 4.60 0.16 0.76
C PRO A 313 4.35 -1.36 0.71
N ARG A 314 3.09 -1.76 0.52
CA ARG A 314 2.69 -3.17 0.47
C ARG A 314 3.60 -4.08 -0.38
N SER A 315 4.23 -3.56 -1.44
CA SER A 315 5.13 -4.34 -2.30
C SER A 315 6.45 -4.73 -1.62
N ALA A 316 6.87 -4.02 -0.59
CA ALA A 316 8.05 -4.40 0.20
C ALA A 316 7.84 -5.72 0.95
N LEU A 317 6.57 -6.11 1.16
CA LEU A 317 6.23 -7.40 1.76
C LEU A 317 6.85 -8.60 1.03
N PHE A 318 7.20 -8.48 -0.24
CA PHE A 318 7.76 -9.57 -1.04
C PHE A 318 9.29 -9.53 -1.16
N THR A 319 9.97 -8.78 -0.31
CA THR A 319 11.44 -8.76 -0.25
C THR A 319 12.00 -10.16 0.00
N PRO A 320 12.92 -10.68 -0.83
CA PRO A 320 13.42 -12.04 -0.73
C PRO A 320 14.51 -12.18 0.34
N PHE A 321 14.18 -11.96 1.59
CA PHE A 321 15.07 -12.17 2.72
C PHE A 321 15.30 -13.66 2.99
N ALA A 322 16.53 -14.01 3.38
CA ALA A 322 16.91 -15.39 3.65
C ALA A 322 16.39 -15.87 5.02
N SER A 323 16.39 -15.01 6.03
CA SER A 323 16.02 -15.30 7.41
C SER A 323 15.11 -14.21 7.99
N LEU A 324 13.92 -14.05 7.41
CA LEU A 324 12.94 -13.07 7.87
C LEU A 324 12.48 -13.37 9.31
N GLY A 325 12.63 -12.42 10.22
CA GLY A 325 12.24 -12.56 11.63
C GLY A 325 11.08 -11.65 12.05
N LEU A 326 10.88 -10.53 11.36
CA LEU A 326 9.89 -9.54 11.77
C LEU A 326 9.25 -8.84 10.58
N ILE A 327 7.93 -8.71 10.62
CA ILE A 327 7.17 -7.85 9.70
C ILE A 327 6.42 -6.82 10.54
N ILE A 328 6.68 -5.55 10.29
CA ILE A 328 5.98 -4.42 10.91
C ILE A 328 5.05 -3.80 9.87
N ILE A 329 3.82 -3.47 10.28
CA ILE A 329 2.85 -2.74 9.47
C ILE A 329 2.46 -1.48 10.23
N ASP A 330 2.99 -0.34 9.81
CA ASP A 330 2.62 0.95 10.39
C ASP A 330 1.36 1.50 9.72
N GLU A 331 0.55 2.23 10.49
CA GLU A 331 -0.77 2.73 10.06
C GLU A 331 -1.61 1.61 9.42
N GLU A 332 -1.80 0.52 10.13
CA GLU A 332 -2.42 -0.74 9.67
C GLU A 332 -3.79 -0.52 8.98
N HIS A 333 -4.53 0.48 9.42
CA HIS A 333 -5.85 0.84 8.91
C HIS A 333 -5.85 1.46 7.50
N GLU A 334 -4.67 1.74 6.93
CA GLU A 334 -4.59 2.45 5.65
C GLU A 334 -5.15 1.64 4.47
N PRO A 335 -6.10 2.21 3.70
CA PRO A 335 -6.71 1.50 2.56
C PRO A 335 -5.70 1.08 1.48
N SER A 336 -4.54 1.74 1.41
CA SER A 336 -3.49 1.42 0.44
C SER A 336 -2.85 0.04 0.65
N TYR A 337 -3.07 -0.60 1.79
CA TYR A 337 -2.66 -1.97 2.05
C TYR A 337 -3.51 -3.02 1.33
N LYS A 338 -4.71 -2.66 0.88
CA LYS A 338 -5.51 -3.47 -0.05
C LYS A 338 -5.04 -3.22 -1.49
N SER A 339 -4.80 -4.29 -2.25
CA SER A 339 -4.45 -4.19 -3.67
C SER A 339 -5.67 -3.87 -4.52
N GLU A 340 -5.57 -2.88 -5.40
CA GLU A 340 -6.61 -2.55 -6.38
C GLU A 340 -6.54 -3.43 -7.64
N SER A 341 -5.38 -4.02 -7.91
CA SER A 341 -5.14 -4.95 -9.02
C SER A 341 -5.13 -6.40 -8.54
N THR A 342 -5.47 -7.32 -9.43
CA THR A 342 -5.47 -8.76 -9.18
C THR A 342 -4.04 -9.30 -9.03
N PRO A 343 -3.76 -10.10 -7.98
CA PRO A 343 -4.66 -10.48 -6.88
C PRO A 343 -4.96 -9.29 -5.96
N ARG A 344 -6.23 -9.16 -5.58
CA ARG A 344 -6.69 -8.07 -4.68
C ARG A 344 -6.41 -8.43 -3.21
N TYR A 345 -5.15 -8.72 -2.92
CA TYR A 345 -4.71 -9.11 -1.58
C TYR A 345 -4.71 -7.94 -0.59
N HIS A 346 -4.87 -8.25 0.69
CA HIS A 346 -4.63 -7.32 1.78
C HIS A 346 -3.25 -7.61 2.40
N ALA A 347 -2.42 -6.57 2.56
CA ALA A 347 -1.05 -6.72 3.05
C ALA A 347 -0.99 -7.33 4.45
N ARG A 348 -1.94 -7.00 5.36
CA ARG A 348 -2.04 -7.57 6.70
C ARG A 348 -2.18 -9.10 6.67
N GLU A 349 -3.19 -9.62 5.99
CA GLU A 349 -3.45 -11.06 5.93
C GLU A 349 -2.30 -11.79 5.22
N THR A 350 -1.75 -11.17 4.17
CA THR A 350 -0.61 -11.73 3.43
C THR A 350 0.67 -11.72 4.26
N ALA A 351 0.90 -10.68 5.08
CA ALA A 351 2.02 -10.61 6.03
C ALA A 351 1.92 -11.70 7.11
N ILE A 352 0.74 -11.89 7.68
CA ILE A 352 0.50 -12.94 8.68
C ILE A 352 0.76 -14.32 8.06
N ARG A 353 0.25 -14.57 6.84
CA ARG A 353 0.51 -15.83 6.15
C ARG A 353 1.98 -16.02 5.83
N ARG A 354 2.66 -14.98 5.36
CA ARG A 354 4.10 -15.01 5.12
C ARG A 354 4.88 -15.32 6.40
N ALA A 355 4.53 -14.66 7.50
CA ALA A 355 5.17 -14.88 8.79
C ALA A 355 5.04 -16.34 9.26
N VAL A 356 3.88 -16.96 9.08
CA VAL A 356 3.69 -18.40 9.37
C VAL A 356 4.62 -19.28 8.53
N LEU A 357 4.78 -18.97 7.23
CA LEU A 357 5.65 -19.72 6.33
C LEU A 357 7.16 -19.55 6.66
N GLU A 358 7.53 -18.41 7.23
CA GLU A 358 8.93 -18.04 7.51
C GLU A 358 9.30 -18.09 9.00
N HIS A 359 8.36 -18.50 9.87
CA HIS A 359 8.53 -18.46 11.34
C HIS A 359 8.95 -17.08 11.85
N ALA A 360 8.33 -16.03 11.28
CA ALA A 360 8.55 -14.65 11.63
C ALA A 360 7.40 -14.11 12.51
N ASN A 361 7.64 -12.98 13.15
CA ASN A 361 6.64 -12.28 13.96
C ASN A 361 5.99 -11.14 13.18
N VAL A 362 4.75 -10.79 13.53
CA VAL A 362 4.02 -9.65 12.93
C VAL A 362 3.63 -8.67 14.00
N VAL A 363 3.96 -7.40 13.78
CA VAL A 363 3.54 -6.27 14.61
C VAL A 363 2.83 -5.25 13.73
N MET A 364 1.62 -4.92 14.10
CA MET A 364 0.79 -3.93 13.42
C MET A 364 0.60 -2.75 14.36
N GLY A 365 0.66 -1.53 13.86
CA GLY A 365 0.44 -0.36 14.69
C GLY A 365 -0.48 0.65 14.05
N SER A 366 -1.34 1.22 14.85
CA SER A 366 -2.25 2.29 14.46
C SER A 366 -2.65 3.14 15.66
N ALA A 367 -3.01 4.41 15.41
CA ALA A 367 -3.70 5.22 16.39
C ALA A 367 -5.23 4.96 16.35
N THR A 368 -5.69 4.49 15.22
CA THR A 368 -7.09 4.20 14.92
C THR A 368 -7.14 2.89 14.14
N PRO A 369 -6.95 1.73 14.78
CA PRO A 369 -6.94 0.44 14.12
C PRO A 369 -8.15 0.23 13.20
N SER A 370 -8.03 -0.65 12.21
CA SER A 370 -9.21 -1.08 11.47
C SER A 370 -10.14 -1.89 12.38
N VAL A 371 -11.45 -1.76 12.16
CA VAL A 371 -12.45 -2.50 12.93
C VAL A 371 -12.21 -4.00 12.86
N GLU A 372 -11.75 -4.50 11.72
CA GLU A 372 -11.39 -5.90 11.50
C GLU A 372 -10.19 -6.33 12.37
N ALA A 373 -9.12 -5.53 12.43
CA ALA A 373 -7.94 -5.87 13.24
C ALA A 373 -8.24 -5.77 14.74
N TYR A 374 -8.99 -4.77 15.14
CA TYR A 374 -9.37 -4.59 16.54
C TYR A 374 -10.34 -5.68 17.01
N SER A 375 -11.32 -6.07 16.19
CA SER A 375 -12.20 -7.21 16.48
C SER A 375 -11.41 -8.49 16.71
N LYS A 376 -10.42 -8.79 15.89
CA LYS A 376 -9.52 -9.94 16.07
C LYS A 376 -8.72 -9.84 17.37
N ALA A 377 -8.32 -8.66 17.78
CA ALA A 377 -7.66 -8.45 19.05
C ALA A 377 -8.60 -8.68 20.24
N MET A 378 -9.84 -8.18 20.16
CA MET A 378 -10.86 -8.41 21.18
C MET A 378 -11.25 -9.90 21.32
N ASN A 379 -11.30 -10.62 20.21
CA ASN A 379 -11.55 -12.06 20.18
C ASN A 379 -10.32 -12.90 20.58
N GLY A 380 -9.20 -12.27 20.88
CA GLY A 380 -7.97 -12.93 21.30
C GLY A 380 -7.21 -13.65 20.18
N GLU A 381 -7.52 -13.37 18.90
CA GLU A 381 -6.73 -13.84 17.76
C GLU A 381 -5.42 -13.04 17.61
N TYR A 382 -5.43 -11.74 17.99
CA TYR A 382 -4.25 -10.89 18.08
C TYR A 382 -3.96 -10.54 19.53
N SER A 383 -2.70 -10.28 19.85
CA SER A 383 -2.29 -9.71 21.15
C SER A 383 -2.39 -8.19 21.09
N LEU A 384 -3.14 -7.58 21.99
CA LEU A 384 -3.33 -6.13 22.03
C LEU A 384 -2.31 -5.48 23.00
N VAL A 385 -1.62 -4.47 22.51
CA VAL A 385 -0.71 -3.60 23.28
C VAL A 385 -1.18 -2.16 23.16
N ARG A 386 -1.29 -1.43 24.27
CA ARG A 386 -1.75 -0.05 24.27
C ARG A 386 -0.64 0.92 24.62
N LEU A 387 -0.59 2.06 23.91
CA LEU A 387 0.24 3.22 24.20
C LEU A 387 -0.69 4.44 24.31
N THR A 388 -1.03 4.79 25.54
CA THR A 388 -2.10 5.75 25.85
C THR A 388 -1.59 7.18 25.96
N THR A 389 -0.28 7.36 26.16
CA THR A 389 0.33 8.67 26.40
C THR A 389 1.12 9.16 25.18
N ARG A 390 1.05 10.48 24.92
CA ARG A 390 1.95 11.13 23.95
C ARG A 390 3.36 11.23 24.54
N TYR A 391 4.37 11.13 23.67
CA TYR A 391 5.75 11.37 24.07
C TYR A 391 5.90 12.75 24.71
N GLY A 392 6.55 12.79 25.89
CA GLY A 392 6.69 14.02 26.69
C GLY A 392 5.41 14.43 27.44
N SER A 393 4.45 13.51 27.64
CA SER A 393 3.19 13.74 28.40
C SER A 393 2.35 14.94 27.90
N ARG A 394 2.42 15.23 26.60
CA ARG A 394 1.69 16.33 25.98
C ARG A 394 0.19 16.02 25.91
N PRO A 395 -0.69 16.99 26.22
CA PRO A 395 -2.13 16.78 26.12
C PRO A 395 -2.58 16.59 24.66
N LEU A 396 -3.67 15.89 24.48
CA LEU A 396 -4.37 15.83 23.21
C LEU A 396 -4.96 17.21 22.86
N PRO A 397 -5.08 17.58 21.58
CA PRO A 397 -5.69 18.83 21.16
C PRO A 397 -7.13 18.94 21.67
N ARG A 398 -7.53 20.14 22.09
CA ARG A 398 -8.96 20.41 22.38
C ARG A 398 -9.74 20.48 21.07
N VAL A 399 -10.87 19.78 21.02
CA VAL A 399 -11.70 19.72 19.82
C VAL A 399 -13.03 20.40 20.10
N SER A 400 -13.45 21.27 19.20
CA SER A 400 -14.81 21.80 19.15
C SER A 400 -15.53 21.27 17.90
N VAL A 401 -16.79 20.91 18.05
CA VAL A 401 -17.65 20.48 16.96
C VAL A 401 -18.64 21.59 16.66
N VAL A 402 -18.64 22.09 15.43
CA VAL A 402 -19.53 23.16 14.98
C VAL A 402 -20.63 22.61 14.10
N ASP A 403 -21.88 22.87 14.49
CA ASP A 403 -23.05 22.52 13.70
C ASP A 403 -23.27 23.55 12.58
N LEU A 404 -23.03 23.13 11.34
CA LEU A 404 -23.22 23.98 10.17
C LEU A 404 -24.69 24.32 9.89
N ARG A 405 -25.64 23.56 10.46
CA ARG A 405 -27.07 23.88 10.38
C ARG A 405 -27.40 25.15 11.19
N GLU A 406 -26.82 25.28 12.37
CA GLU A 406 -26.95 26.47 13.21
C GLU A 406 -26.24 27.68 12.64
N GLU A 407 -25.07 27.47 12.01
CA GLU A 407 -24.39 28.54 11.26
C GLU A 407 -25.27 29.09 10.11
N LEU A 408 -25.93 28.19 9.37
CA LEU A 408 -26.84 28.59 8.29
C LEU A 408 -28.05 29.34 8.81
N LYS A 409 -28.69 28.89 9.93
CA LYS A 409 -29.80 29.58 10.59
C LYS A 409 -29.41 30.98 11.08
N ALA A 410 -28.19 31.12 11.57
CA ALA A 410 -27.62 32.41 11.99
C ALA A 410 -27.15 33.29 10.83
N GLY A 411 -27.43 32.90 9.56
CA GLY A 411 -27.13 33.68 8.36
C GLY A 411 -25.71 33.45 7.79
N ASN A 412 -24.88 32.62 8.41
CA ASN A 412 -23.57 32.32 7.87
C ASN A 412 -23.66 31.26 6.73
N ARG A 413 -23.50 31.73 5.50
CA ARG A 413 -23.49 30.87 4.28
C ARG A 413 -22.09 30.48 3.80
N SER A 414 -21.04 30.93 4.50
CA SER A 414 -19.66 30.61 4.17
C SER A 414 -19.33 29.15 4.45
N VAL A 415 -18.25 28.67 3.83
CA VAL A 415 -17.66 27.35 4.13
C VAL A 415 -16.91 27.34 5.46
N LEU A 416 -16.56 28.51 6.00
CA LEU A 416 -15.92 28.68 7.31
C LEU A 416 -16.94 29.16 8.34
N SER A 417 -17.02 28.45 9.47
CA SER A 417 -17.83 28.85 10.61
C SER A 417 -17.27 30.11 11.29
N ARG A 418 -18.11 30.80 12.03
CA ARG A 418 -17.70 31.98 12.82
C ARG A 418 -16.64 31.60 13.85
N GLU A 419 -16.80 30.49 14.54
CA GLU A 419 -15.83 30.00 15.50
C GLU A 419 -14.45 29.73 14.87
N LEU A 420 -14.41 29.00 13.73
CA LEU A 420 -13.17 28.72 13.04
C LEU A 420 -12.46 30.00 12.59
N ARG A 421 -13.19 30.97 12.02
CA ARG A 421 -12.63 32.28 11.65
C ARG A 421 -12.04 33.04 12.84
N GLN A 422 -12.76 33.05 13.97
CA GLN A 422 -12.28 33.71 15.18
C GLN A 422 -10.98 33.07 15.69
N LYS A 423 -10.93 31.74 15.74
CA LYS A 423 -9.71 31.02 16.15
C LYS A 423 -8.57 31.23 15.18
N MET A 424 -8.82 31.21 13.87
CA MET A 424 -7.81 31.50 12.85
C MET A 424 -7.22 32.91 13.06
N LYS A 425 -8.05 33.94 13.23
CA LYS A 425 -7.60 35.30 13.50
C LYS A 425 -6.67 35.36 14.69
N GLY A 426 -7.06 34.74 15.81
CA GLY A 426 -6.23 34.71 17.02
C GLY A 426 -4.89 33.97 16.84
N ARG A 427 -4.79 32.99 15.91
CA ARG A 427 -3.52 32.33 15.57
C ARG A 427 -2.61 33.21 14.70
N PHE A 428 -3.17 33.88 13.73
CA PHE A 428 -2.40 34.79 12.87
C PHE A 428 -1.83 35.97 13.67
N GLU A 429 -2.61 36.53 14.60
CA GLU A 429 -2.13 37.58 15.52
C GLU A 429 -0.93 37.10 16.36
N LYS A 430 -0.87 35.81 16.72
CA LYS A 430 0.23 35.18 17.47
C LYS A 430 1.35 34.65 16.59
N LYS A 431 1.25 34.82 15.26
CA LYS A 431 2.19 34.27 14.26
C LYS A 431 2.31 32.75 14.33
N GLU A 432 1.20 32.08 14.66
CA GLU A 432 1.08 30.62 14.69
C GLU A 432 0.50 30.11 13.38
N GLN A 433 0.83 28.87 13.01
CA GLN A 433 0.37 28.30 11.76
C GLN A 433 -0.97 27.57 11.91
N VAL A 434 -1.74 27.56 10.83
CA VAL A 434 -3.05 26.91 10.72
C VAL A 434 -3.03 25.89 9.59
N MET A 435 -3.72 24.75 9.79
CA MET A 435 -4.01 23.82 8.71
C MET A 435 -5.51 23.70 8.51
N LEU A 436 -5.96 23.78 7.25
CA LEU A 436 -7.35 23.51 6.85
C LEU A 436 -7.44 22.23 6.04
N PHE A 437 -8.14 21.28 6.58
CA PHE A 437 -8.34 19.95 5.99
C PHE A 437 -9.71 19.84 5.33
N LEU A 438 -9.73 19.44 4.06
CA LEU A 438 -10.93 19.07 3.33
C LEU A 438 -10.80 17.62 2.86
N ASN A 439 -11.67 16.74 3.36
CA ASN A 439 -11.69 15.37 2.89
C ASN A 439 -12.44 15.24 1.57
N ARG A 440 -11.77 15.54 0.44
CA ARG A 440 -12.30 15.37 -0.90
C ARG A 440 -11.49 14.32 -1.65
N ARG A 441 -11.77 13.02 -1.42
CA ARG A 441 -11.39 11.96 -2.33
C ARG A 441 -12.64 11.39 -2.99
N GLY A 442 -12.67 11.45 -4.32
CA GLY A 442 -13.74 10.84 -5.09
C GLY A 442 -15.04 11.64 -5.09
N TYR A 443 -15.97 11.15 -5.77
CA TYR A 443 -17.24 11.74 -6.09
C TYR A 443 -18.07 12.04 -4.83
N ALA A 444 -18.18 13.30 -4.47
CA ALA A 444 -19.23 13.75 -3.58
C ALA A 444 -20.54 13.79 -4.38
N GLY A 445 -20.98 12.64 -4.82
CA GLY A 445 -22.22 12.46 -5.57
C GLY A 445 -23.44 12.32 -4.67
N PHE A 446 -23.30 12.31 -3.33
CA PHE A 446 -24.42 12.20 -2.45
C PHE A 446 -25.20 13.52 -2.35
N VAL A 447 -26.50 13.39 -2.11
CA VAL A 447 -27.43 14.53 -1.94
C VAL A 447 -27.82 14.67 -0.48
N SER A 448 -27.58 15.85 0.09
CA SER A 448 -27.92 16.18 1.48
C SER A 448 -28.63 17.51 1.61
N CYS A 449 -29.42 17.65 2.65
CA CYS A 449 -30.05 18.91 3.02
C CYS A 449 -29.18 19.71 3.98
N ARG A 450 -28.84 20.93 3.60
CA ARG A 450 -28.01 21.82 4.43
C ARG A 450 -28.76 22.39 5.64
N SER A 451 -30.07 22.36 5.62
CA SER A 451 -30.92 22.91 6.72
C SER A 451 -31.09 21.93 7.86
N CYS A 452 -31.28 20.64 7.59
CA CYS A 452 -31.52 19.62 8.62
C CYS A 452 -30.49 18.49 8.63
N GLY A 453 -29.53 18.46 7.68
CA GLY A 453 -28.52 17.40 7.57
C GLY A 453 -29.04 16.14 6.87
N HIS A 454 -30.33 15.98 6.58
CA HIS A 454 -30.84 14.75 5.98
C HIS A 454 -30.06 14.36 4.70
N VAL A 455 -29.64 13.11 4.63
CA VAL A 455 -28.95 12.52 3.48
C VAL A 455 -29.87 11.52 2.82
N MET A 456 -29.94 11.55 1.49
CA MET A 456 -30.70 10.55 0.72
C MET A 456 -29.98 9.21 0.79
N LYS A 457 -30.55 8.25 1.52
CA LYS A 457 -30.03 6.91 1.73
C LYS A 457 -30.84 5.83 1.02
N CYS A 458 -30.21 4.71 0.70
CA CYS A 458 -30.86 3.52 0.20
C CYS A 458 -31.67 2.84 1.31
N PRO A 459 -32.98 2.56 1.13
CA PRO A 459 -33.78 1.91 2.14
C PRO A 459 -33.40 0.45 2.43
N HIS A 460 -32.63 -0.18 1.54
CA HIS A 460 -32.23 -1.58 1.66
C HIS A 460 -30.81 -1.79 2.20
N CYS A 461 -29.91 -0.83 1.93
CA CYS A 461 -28.48 -0.98 2.22
C CYS A 461 -27.96 0.04 3.25
N ASP A 462 -28.75 1.03 3.60
CA ASP A 462 -28.42 2.18 4.48
C ASP A 462 -27.17 2.99 4.05
N VAL A 463 -26.70 2.82 2.82
CA VAL A 463 -25.63 3.64 2.21
C VAL A 463 -26.24 4.86 1.52
N SER A 464 -25.48 5.95 1.40
CA SER A 464 -25.91 7.14 0.66
C SER A 464 -26.14 6.83 -0.81
N LEU A 465 -27.17 7.43 -1.39
CA LEU A 465 -27.45 7.36 -2.81
C LEU A 465 -26.59 8.35 -3.60
N SER A 466 -26.06 7.90 -4.73
CA SER A 466 -25.26 8.71 -5.64
C SER A 466 -26.11 9.46 -6.65
N GLU A 467 -25.79 10.75 -6.84
CA GLU A 467 -26.40 11.55 -7.89
C GLU A 467 -25.76 11.23 -9.26
N HIS A 468 -26.59 10.84 -10.22
CA HIS A 468 -26.22 10.62 -11.61
C HIS A 468 -26.80 11.69 -12.53
N ASN A 469 -26.30 11.74 -13.76
CA ASN A 469 -26.88 12.56 -14.81
C ASN A 469 -28.37 12.24 -14.95
N ASN A 470 -29.23 13.24 -15.23
CA ASN A 470 -30.69 13.16 -15.31
C ASN A 470 -31.44 13.21 -13.96
N GLU A 471 -30.85 13.85 -12.92
CA GLU A 471 -31.51 14.05 -11.62
C GLU A 471 -32.01 12.74 -10.95
N ARG A 472 -31.28 11.63 -11.16
CA ARG A 472 -31.54 10.34 -10.53
C ARG A 472 -30.54 10.03 -9.44
N LEU A 473 -31.04 9.37 -8.40
CA LEU A 473 -30.25 8.88 -7.27
C LEU A 473 -30.20 7.34 -7.33
N LEU A 474 -29.00 6.75 -7.29
CA LEU A 474 -28.78 5.32 -7.45
C LEU A 474 -27.99 4.72 -6.28
N CYS A 475 -28.39 3.54 -5.83
CA CYS A 475 -27.60 2.71 -4.92
C CYS A 475 -26.70 1.76 -5.70
N HIS A 476 -25.37 1.87 -5.53
CA HIS A 476 -24.41 1.01 -6.19
C HIS A 476 -24.21 -0.37 -5.53
N TYR A 477 -24.92 -0.66 -4.45
CA TYR A 477 -24.96 -1.97 -3.83
C TYR A 477 -26.08 -2.84 -4.42
N CYS A 478 -27.32 -2.37 -4.37
CA CYS A 478 -28.47 -3.17 -4.76
C CYS A 478 -29.17 -2.71 -6.05
N GLY A 479 -28.77 -1.57 -6.62
CA GLY A 479 -29.38 -1.01 -7.83
C GLY A 479 -30.67 -0.23 -7.57
N TYR A 480 -31.06 0.01 -6.32
CA TYR A 480 -32.23 0.85 -6.00
C TYR A 480 -32.06 2.25 -6.60
N GLU A 481 -33.12 2.74 -7.26
CA GLU A 481 -33.13 4.02 -7.95
C GLU A 481 -34.35 4.86 -7.52
N THR A 482 -34.13 6.19 -7.36
CA THR A 482 -35.19 7.16 -7.09
C THR A 482 -34.87 8.50 -7.75
N GLY A 483 -35.90 9.36 -7.90
CA GLY A 483 -35.69 10.72 -8.40
C GLY A 483 -35.02 11.62 -7.35
N LYS A 484 -34.23 12.61 -7.80
CA LYS A 484 -33.66 13.63 -6.92
C LYS A 484 -34.80 14.58 -6.45
N PRO A 485 -35.02 14.72 -5.13
CA PRO A 485 -36.03 15.64 -4.64
C PRO A 485 -35.59 17.10 -4.82
N ARG A 486 -36.54 17.98 -5.19
CA ARG A 486 -36.32 19.43 -5.28
C ARG A 486 -36.36 20.12 -3.91
N ILE A 487 -37.10 19.52 -2.97
CA ILE A 487 -37.21 19.96 -1.59
C ILE A 487 -36.89 18.80 -0.66
N CYS A 488 -36.36 19.09 0.50
CA CYS A 488 -36.02 18.05 1.47
C CYS A 488 -37.26 17.28 1.94
N PRO A 489 -37.30 15.96 1.85
CA PRO A 489 -38.48 15.17 2.27
C PRO A 489 -38.71 15.21 3.78
N VAL A 490 -37.72 15.62 4.59
CA VAL A 490 -37.83 15.68 6.06
C VAL A 490 -38.25 17.06 6.56
N CYS A 491 -37.61 18.13 6.06
CA CYS A 491 -37.83 19.48 6.59
C CYS A 491 -38.45 20.48 5.59
N GLY A 492 -38.75 20.06 4.35
CA GLY A 492 -39.34 20.93 3.32
C GLY A 492 -38.38 22.01 2.75
N SER A 493 -37.12 22.04 3.18
CA SER A 493 -36.17 23.08 2.76
C SER A 493 -35.72 22.91 1.28
N PRO A 494 -35.58 23.99 0.52
CA PRO A 494 -35.03 23.95 -0.84
C PRO A 494 -33.53 23.78 -0.86
N TYR A 495 -32.82 23.82 0.27
CA TYR A 495 -31.37 23.71 0.35
C TYR A 495 -30.91 22.23 0.35
N ILE A 496 -31.44 21.44 -0.58
CA ILE A 496 -31.02 20.04 -0.79
C ILE A 496 -30.18 19.91 -2.08
N GLY A 497 -29.02 19.28 -1.98
CA GLY A 497 -28.12 19.08 -3.12
C GLY A 497 -26.75 18.57 -2.75
N GLY A 498 -25.88 18.41 -3.74
CA GLY A 498 -24.51 17.97 -3.55
C GLY A 498 -23.60 19.05 -2.96
N PHE A 499 -22.56 18.64 -2.24
CA PHE A 499 -21.52 19.55 -1.73
C PHE A 499 -20.52 19.92 -2.85
N LYS A 500 -20.35 21.22 -3.15
CA LYS A 500 -19.57 21.71 -4.28
C LYS A 500 -18.21 22.35 -3.92
N ALA A 501 -17.92 22.59 -2.62
CA ALA A 501 -16.68 23.28 -2.24
C ALA A 501 -15.43 22.41 -2.48
N GLY A 502 -14.37 23.05 -3.03
CA GLY A 502 -13.05 22.48 -3.22
C GLY A 502 -11.97 23.27 -2.49
N THR A 503 -10.73 22.78 -2.47
CA THR A 503 -9.57 23.47 -1.87
C THR A 503 -9.36 24.86 -2.44
N GLN A 504 -9.59 25.05 -3.74
CA GLN A 504 -9.52 26.37 -4.40
C GLN A 504 -10.54 27.35 -3.85
N GLN A 505 -11.78 26.90 -3.62
CA GLN A 505 -12.82 27.76 -3.07
C GLN A 505 -12.54 28.13 -1.61
N ILE A 506 -11.99 27.17 -0.82
CA ILE A 506 -11.56 27.45 0.56
C ILE A 506 -10.44 28.49 0.57
N GLU A 507 -9.44 28.33 -0.30
CA GLU A 507 -8.36 29.27 -0.44
C GLU A 507 -8.86 30.68 -0.81
N LYS A 508 -9.83 30.79 -1.72
CA LYS A 508 -10.45 32.06 -2.10
C LYS A 508 -11.12 32.73 -0.90
N VAL A 509 -11.94 31.99 -0.15
CA VAL A 509 -12.62 32.51 1.05
C VAL A 509 -11.62 32.95 2.12
N VAL A 510 -10.54 32.18 2.33
CA VAL A 510 -9.49 32.55 3.29
C VAL A 510 -8.80 33.85 2.89
N ARG A 511 -8.48 34.04 1.60
CA ARG A 511 -7.87 35.29 1.10
C ARG A 511 -8.80 36.50 1.17
N GLU A 512 -10.10 36.26 1.03
CA GLU A 512 -11.13 37.32 1.18
C GLU A 512 -11.30 37.71 2.67
N ASP A 513 -11.31 36.74 3.57
CA ASP A 513 -11.47 36.97 5.02
C ASP A 513 -10.18 37.48 5.68
N PHE A 514 -9.00 37.12 5.15
CA PHE A 514 -7.67 37.43 5.71
C PHE A 514 -6.67 37.80 4.61
N PRO A 515 -6.75 39.02 4.02
CA PRO A 515 -5.90 39.44 2.88
C PRO A 515 -4.41 39.40 3.16
N GLU A 516 -3.98 39.62 4.39
CA GLU A 516 -2.56 39.66 4.81
C GLU A 516 -1.94 38.25 5.03
N VAL A 517 -2.77 37.18 4.98
CA VAL A 517 -2.34 35.81 5.32
C VAL A 517 -1.78 35.13 4.08
N ARG A 518 -0.61 34.56 4.19
CA ARG A 518 0.05 33.79 3.12
C ARG A 518 -0.49 32.39 3.09
N THR A 519 -1.10 32.00 1.99
CA THR A 519 -1.74 30.68 1.80
C THR A 519 -0.88 29.75 0.97
N LEU A 520 -0.78 28.48 1.36
CA LEU A 520 -0.30 27.37 0.52
C LEU A 520 -1.42 26.37 0.33
N ARG A 521 -1.51 25.81 -0.88
CA ARG A 521 -2.45 24.74 -1.19
C ARG A 521 -1.72 23.46 -1.56
N MET A 522 -2.19 22.33 -1.00
CA MET A 522 -1.64 21.01 -1.22
C MET A 522 -2.75 20.02 -1.57
N ASP A 523 -2.93 19.79 -2.85
CA ASP A 523 -3.88 18.85 -3.41
C ASP A 523 -3.27 18.13 -4.62
N PHE A 524 -4.06 17.25 -5.26
CA PHE A 524 -3.60 16.49 -6.41
C PHE A 524 -3.09 17.37 -7.55
N ASP A 525 -3.72 18.54 -7.80
CA ASP A 525 -3.37 19.42 -8.91
C ASP A 525 -2.04 20.14 -8.65
N THR A 526 -1.80 20.57 -7.40
CA THR A 526 -0.57 21.30 -7.02
C THR A 526 0.64 20.39 -6.86
N THR A 527 0.42 19.07 -6.73
CA THR A 527 1.49 18.09 -6.46
C THR A 527 1.83 17.17 -7.64
N ARG A 528 1.34 17.46 -8.85
CA ARG A 528 1.58 16.65 -10.07
C ARG A 528 3.03 16.60 -10.51
N THR A 529 3.78 17.68 -10.33
CA THR A 529 5.19 17.76 -10.78
C THR A 529 6.13 17.14 -9.75
N LYS A 530 7.19 16.48 -10.24
CA LYS A 530 8.19 15.85 -9.37
C LYS A 530 8.85 16.91 -8.46
N GLY A 531 8.83 16.67 -7.15
CA GLY A 531 9.43 17.56 -6.15
C GLY A 531 8.52 18.72 -5.68
N SER A 532 7.32 18.93 -6.27
CA SER A 532 6.39 19.97 -5.79
C SER A 532 5.86 19.69 -4.40
N TYR A 533 5.61 18.44 -4.09
CA TYR A 533 5.19 17.99 -2.77
C TYR A 533 6.18 18.40 -1.68
N GLU A 534 7.45 18.07 -1.86
CA GLU A 534 8.54 18.40 -0.94
C GLU A 534 8.77 19.91 -0.82
N LYS A 535 8.64 20.65 -1.91
CA LYS A 535 8.76 22.11 -1.91
C LYS A 535 7.67 22.80 -1.09
N ILE A 536 6.40 22.39 -1.26
CA ILE A 536 5.27 22.95 -0.50
C ILE A 536 5.47 22.70 1.01
N LEU A 537 5.89 21.50 1.39
CA LEU A 537 6.14 21.18 2.78
C LEU A 537 7.32 21.94 3.38
N ALA A 538 8.41 22.07 2.62
CA ALA A 538 9.56 22.87 3.06
C ALA A 538 9.17 24.34 3.26
N ALA A 539 8.47 24.94 2.31
CA ALA A 539 8.00 26.33 2.40
C ALA A 539 7.06 26.55 3.61
N PHE A 540 6.19 25.57 3.91
CA PHE A 540 5.35 25.67 5.10
C PHE A 540 6.17 25.51 6.40
N ALA A 541 7.11 24.56 6.43
CA ALA A 541 7.98 24.36 7.59
C ALA A 541 8.92 25.53 7.89
N THR A 542 9.32 26.31 6.86
CA THR A 542 10.15 27.52 6.99
C THR A 542 9.35 28.80 7.21
N HIS A 543 8.06 28.70 7.52
CA HIS A 543 7.16 29.85 7.73
C HIS A 543 7.03 30.80 6.50
N GLU A 544 7.21 30.30 5.29
CA GLU A 544 6.89 31.06 4.08
C GLU A 544 5.38 31.24 3.89
N ALA A 545 4.57 30.41 4.59
CA ALA A 545 3.12 30.55 4.65
C ALA A 545 2.59 30.35 6.07
N ASP A 546 1.46 31.01 6.34
CA ASP A 546 0.78 31.01 7.62
C ASP A 546 -0.32 29.95 7.69
N ILE A 547 -0.85 29.55 6.53
CA ILE A 547 -1.90 28.54 6.42
C ILE A 547 -1.61 27.55 5.30
N LEU A 548 -1.83 26.25 5.61
CA LEU A 548 -1.78 25.15 4.65
C LEU A 548 -3.20 24.59 4.45
N ILE A 549 -3.71 24.70 3.22
CA ILE A 549 -5.03 24.19 2.83
C ILE A 549 -4.84 22.93 1.99
N GLY A 550 -5.45 21.82 2.37
CA GLY A 550 -5.28 20.63 1.57
C GLY A 550 -6.21 19.49 1.87
N THR A 551 -5.94 18.37 1.19
CA THR A 551 -6.67 17.11 1.34
C THR A 551 -5.91 16.15 2.23
N GLN A 552 -6.18 14.84 2.17
CA GLN A 552 -5.53 13.82 3.00
C GLN A 552 -3.99 13.87 3.00
N MET A 553 -3.37 14.52 2.02
CA MET A 553 -1.90 14.62 1.95
C MET A 553 -1.30 15.48 3.07
N ILE A 554 -2.04 16.47 3.60
CA ILE A 554 -1.55 17.33 4.69
C ILE A 554 -1.63 16.66 6.07
N VAL A 555 -2.51 15.68 6.24
CA VAL A 555 -2.70 15.01 7.55
C VAL A 555 -1.79 13.81 7.75
N LYS A 556 -0.98 13.41 6.76
CA LYS A 556 -0.14 12.21 6.80
C LYS A 556 1.35 12.53 6.73
N GLY A 557 2.14 11.88 7.59
CA GLY A 557 3.59 11.80 7.45
C GLY A 557 4.42 13.03 7.79
N HIS A 558 3.82 14.14 8.25
CA HIS A 558 4.54 15.39 8.55
C HIS A 558 4.33 15.86 9.97
N ASP A 559 5.33 16.53 10.49
CA ASP A 559 5.34 17.10 11.83
C ASP A 559 5.66 18.59 11.76
N PHE A 560 4.67 19.43 12.08
CA PHE A 560 4.80 20.89 12.08
C PHE A 560 4.55 21.39 13.50
N PRO A 561 5.60 21.72 14.26
CA PRO A 561 5.48 22.07 15.67
C PRO A 561 4.69 23.37 15.91
N ASP A 562 4.69 24.29 14.95
CA ASP A 562 4.01 25.59 15.05
C ASP A 562 2.55 25.58 14.59
N VAL A 563 2.04 24.43 14.13
CA VAL A 563 0.63 24.27 13.83
C VAL A 563 -0.16 24.06 15.12
N THR A 564 -0.87 25.10 15.53
CA THR A 564 -1.67 25.12 16.76
C THR A 564 -3.17 25.03 16.53
N LEU A 565 -3.64 25.22 15.27
CA LEU A 565 -5.04 25.08 14.90
C LEU A 565 -5.22 24.17 13.67
N MET A 566 -6.08 23.18 13.81
CA MET A 566 -6.58 22.34 12.72
C MET A 566 -8.06 22.63 12.45
N GLY A 567 -8.39 23.10 11.27
CA GLY A 567 -9.78 23.24 10.81
C GLY A 567 -10.19 22.12 9.87
N ILE A 568 -11.19 21.32 10.23
CA ILE A 568 -11.81 20.31 9.38
C ILE A 568 -13.07 20.94 8.76
N VAL A 569 -13.01 21.26 7.47
CA VAL A 569 -13.99 22.14 6.81
C VAL A 569 -15.34 21.44 6.55
N ALA A 570 -15.32 20.15 6.23
CA ALA A 570 -16.54 19.37 5.96
C ALA A 570 -16.30 17.90 6.29
N ALA A 571 -16.60 17.51 7.51
CA ALA A 571 -16.47 16.12 7.96
C ALA A 571 -17.45 15.18 7.23
N ASP A 572 -18.61 15.67 6.83
CA ASP A 572 -19.68 14.92 6.16
C ASP A 572 -19.28 14.31 4.82
N LEU A 573 -18.27 14.85 4.15
CA LEU A 573 -17.85 14.32 2.84
C LEU A 573 -17.34 12.88 2.90
N SER A 574 -16.71 12.49 4.00
CA SER A 574 -16.31 11.09 4.22
C SER A 574 -17.42 10.25 4.81
N LEU A 575 -18.22 10.84 5.67
CA LEU A 575 -19.31 10.16 6.36
C LEU A 575 -20.39 9.65 5.41
N ASN A 576 -20.63 10.42 4.35
CA ASN A 576 -21.66 10.11 3.37
C ASN A 576 -21.11 9.47 2.08
N ALA A 577 -19.98 8.78 2.16
CA ALA A 577 -19.47 7.96 1.06
C ALA A 577 -20.33 6.70 0.84
N GLU A 578 -20.28 6.15 -0.36
CA GLU A 578 -21.05 4.96 -0.78
C GLU A 578 -20.40 3.64 -0.32
N ASP A 579 -19.89 3.58 0.90
CA ASP A 579 -19.17 2.42 1.41
C ASP A 579 -19.58 2.20 2.87
N TYR A 580 -19.85 0.96 3.26
CA TYR A 580 -20.20 0.62 4.64
C TYR A 580 -19.13 1.03 5.66
N ARG A 581 -17.88 1.26 5.22
CA ARG A 581 -16.76 1.75 6.03
C ARG A 581 -16.72 3.27 6.17
N CYS A 582 -17.72 4.00 5.69
CA CYS A 582 -17.68 5.48 5.67
C CYS A 582 -17.52 6.08 7.08
N ALA A 583 -18.21 5.56 8.08
CA ALA A 583 -18.10 6.01 9.46
C ALA A 583 -16.72 5.72 10.06
N GLU A 584 -16.19 4.53 9.84
CA GLU A 584 -14.82 4.15 10.25
C GLU A 584 -13.76 5.05 9.60
N ARG A 585 -13.82 5.26 8.29
CA ARG A 585 -12.88 6.14 7.58
C ARG A 585 -12.98 7.58 8.04
N THR A 586 -14.19 8.04 8.37
CA THR A 586 -14.41 9.39 8.90
C THR A 586 -13.74 9.53 10.26
N PHE A 587 -14.01 8.61 11.19
CA PHE A 587 -13.37 8.59 12.49
C PHE A 587 -11.84 8.60 12.37
N GLN A 588 -11.26 7.71 11.57
CA GLN A 588 -9.82 7.61 11.33
C GLN A 588 -9.21 8.90 10.80
N LEU A 589 -9.85 9.51 9.82
CA LEU A 589 -9.38 10.77 9.21
C LEU A 589 -9.49 11.96 10.16
N LEU A 590 -10.58 12.05 10.94
CA LEU A 590 -10.75 13.10 11.93
C LEU A 590 -9.69 12.99 13.03
N CYS A 591 -9.46 11.80 13.60
CA CYS A 591 -8.44 11.57 14.61
C CYS A 591 -7.02 11.86 14.07
N GLN A 592 -6.72 11.47 12.83
CA GLN A 592 -5.45 11.81 12.19
C GLN A 592 -5.28 13.31 12.02
N ALA A 593 -6.32 14.02 11.56
CA ALA A 593 -6.29 15.46 11.37
C ALA A 593 -6.14 16.19 12.70
N VAL A 594 -6.99 15.89 13.69
CA VAL A 594 -6.91 16.45 15.05
C VAL A 594 -5.53 16.21 15.63
N GLY A 595 -4.98 15.01 15.48
CA GLY A 595 -3.65 14.64 15.99
C GLY A 595 -2.48 15.43 15.40
N ARG A 596 -2.68 16.27 14.37
CA ARG A 596 -1.63 17.13 13.80
C ARG A 596 -1.46 18.43 14.57
N GLY A 597 -2.50 18.93 15.24
CA GLY A 597 -2.40 20.13 16.06
C GLY A 597 -1.61 19.91 17.36
N GLY A 598 -0.82 20.90 17.77
CA GLY A 598 -0.13 20.91 19.05
C GLY A 598 0.95 19.85 19.23
N ARG A 599 1.76 19.63 18.19
CA ARG A 599 2.93 18.74 18.28
C ARG A 599 4.18 19.44 18.81
N GLY A 600 4.17 20.77 18.86
CA GLY A 600 5.17 21.58 19.49
C GLY A 600 4.97 21.71 21.00
N GLU A 601 5.50 22.78 21.58
CA GLU A 601 5.35 23.11 23.01
C GLU A 601 3.99 23.73 23.32
N LYS A 602 3.35 24.35 22.32
CA LYS A 602 2.06 25.02 22.45
C LYS A 602 0.90 24.04 22.35
N PRO A 603 -0.17 24.20 23.15
CA PRO A 603 -1.36 23.36 23.07
C PRO A 603 -2.06 23.53 21.72
N GLY A 604 -2.50 22.41 21.14
CA GLY A 604 -3.25 22.40 19.88
C GLY A 604 -4.75 22.50 20.11
N GLU A 605 -5.42 23.06 19.10
CA GLU A 605 -6.89 23.06 19.00
C GLU A 605 -7.33 22.52 17.65
N ALA A 606 -8.52 21.93 17.59
CA ALA A 606 -9.15 21.53 16.36
C ALA A 606 -10.62 21.97 16.30
N VAL A 607 -11.11 22.31 15.13
CA VAL A 607 -12.51 22.64 14.87
C VAL A 607 -13.04 21.69 13.79
N ILE A 608 -14.04 20.87 14.14
CA ILE A 608 -14.72 19.97 13.23
C ILE A 608 -16.04 20.63 12.80
N GLN A 609 -16.18 21.00 11.53
CA GLN A 609 -17.41 21.53 10.96
C GLN A 609 -18.21 20.41 10.30
N THR A 610 -19.51 20.27 10.67
CA THR A 610 -20.34 19.17 10.20
C THR A 610 -21.82 19.54 10.19
N TYR A 611 -22.61 18.88 9.34
CA TYR A 611 -24.09 18.90 9.39
C TYR A 611 -24.66 17.79 10.28
N HIS A 612 -23.81 16.89 10.79
CA HIS A 612 -24.20 15.75 11.65
C HIS A 612 -23.39 15.72 12.95
N PRO A 613 -23.50 16.77 13.81
CA PRO A 613 -22.70 16.83 15.04
C PRO A 613 -22.96 15.66 16.00
N ASP A 614 -24.14 15.07 15.96
CA ASP A 614 -24.57 13.99 16.85
C ASP A 614 -24.14 12.59 16.37
N HIS A 615 -23.47 12.48 15.20
CA HIS A 615 -23.06 11.20 14.67
C HIS A 615 -21.93 10.59 15.52
N TYR A 616 -22.08 9.32 15.93
CA TYR A 616 -21.15 8.64 16.84
C TYR A 616 -19.68 8.72 16.41
N SER A 617 -19.37 8.60 15.11
CA SER A 617 -17.98 8.70 14.63
C SER A 617 -17.40 10.11 14.78
N ILE A 618 -18.22 11.17 14.74
CA ILE A 618 -17.79 12.55 14.94
C ILE A 618 -17.61 12.82 16.43
N GLN A 619 -18.55 12.39 17.25
CA GLN A 619 -18.49 12.53 18.71
C GLN A 619 -17.28 11.79 19.29
N ALA A 620 -17.10 10.54 18.92
CA ALA A 620 -15.95 9.75 19.36
C ALA A 620 -14.62 10.35 18.87
N ALA A 621 -14.56 10.89 17.65
CA ALA A 621 -13.36 11.55 17.14
C ALA A 621 -13.06 12.86 17.88
N ALA A 622 -14.06 13.60 18.33
CA ALA A 622 -13.91 14.82 19.10
C ALA A 622 -13.20 14.58 20.45
N VAL A 623 -13.51 13.46 21.09
CA VAL A 623 -12.86 13.05 22.35
C VAL A 623 -11.72 12.05 22.13
N GLN A 624 -11.47 11.66 20.88
CA GLN A 624 -10.46 10.68 20.45
C GLN A 624 -10.60 9.32 21.16
N ASP A 625 -11.84 8.90 21.39
CA ASP A 625 -12.20 7.63 22.02
C ASP A 625 -12.46 6.56 20.93
N TYR A 626 -11.45 5.72 20.71
CA TYR A 626 -11.57 4.63 19.74
C TYR A 626 -12.51 3.53 20.22
N GLN A 627 -12.54 3.25 21.53
CA GLN A 627 -13.37 2.18 22.07
C GLN A 627 -14.86 2.51 21.92
N ALA A 628 -15.28 3.71 22.28
CA ALA A 628 -16.66 4.16 22.09
C ALA A 628 -17.07 4.11 20.61
N PHE A 629 -16.17 4.53 19.71
CA PHE A 629 -16.41 4.41 18.26
C PHE A 629 -16.61 2.95 17.84
N TYR A 630 -15.72 2.03 18.29
CA TYR A 630 -15.75 0.62 17.92
C TYR A 630 -17.04 -0.08 18.36
N GLU A 631 -17.49 0.16 19.56
CA GLU A 631 -18.70 -0.46 20.13
C GLU A 631 -19.95 -0.10 19.31
N GLU A 632 -20.12 1.17 18.94
CA GLU A 632 -21.21 1.60 18.08
C GLU A 632 -21.10 1.08 16.66
N GLU A 633 -19.92 1.17 16.04
CA GLU A 633 -19.67 0.68 14.67
C GLU A 633 -19.94 -0.82 14.58
N MET A 634 -19.49 -1.62 15.56
CA MET A 634 -19.73 -3.05 15.58
C MET A 634 -21.20 -3.40 15.71
N SER A 635 -21.98 -2.63 16.46
CA SER A 635 -23.42 -2.83 16.56
C SER A 635 -24.11 -2.71 15.18
N TYR A 636 -23.74 -1.70 14.40
CA TYR A 636 -24.22 -1.56 13.02
C TYR A 636 -23.75 -2.69 12.09
N ARG A 637 -22.48 -3.11 12.22
CA ARG A 637 -21.94 -4.19 11.38
C ARG A 637 -22.57 -5.54 11.67
N MET A 638 -22.86 -5.82 12.93
CA MET A 638 -23.58 -7.03 13.33
C MET A 638 -25.03 -7.03 12.83
N LEU A 639 -25.73 -5.89 12.92
CA LEU A 639 -27.10 -5.75 12.45
C LEU A 639 -27.24 -5.96 10.94
N LEU A 640 -26.26 -5.50 10.17
CA LEU A 640 -26.30 -5.49 8.70
C LEU A 640 -25.44 -6.57 8.04
N ASP A 641 -24.86 -7.49 8.81
CA ASP A 641 -23.92 -8.52 8.34
C ASP A 641 -22.78 -7.95 7.48
N TYR A 642 -22.13 -6.87 7.97
CA TYR A 642 -20.93 -6.33 7.35
C TYR A 642 -19.65 -6.84 8.05
N PRO A 643 -18.51 -6.93 7.33
CA PRO A 643 -17.23 -7.30 7.94
C PRO A 643 -16.88 -6.39 9.15
N PRO A 644 -16.38 -6.96 10.27
CA PRO A 644 -15.97 -8.34 10.49
C PRO A 644 -17.07 -9.29 11.02
N ALA A 645 -18.30 -8.84 11.20
CA ALA A 645 -19.42 -9.67 11.68
C ALA A 645 -19.79 -10.78 10.67
N ALA A 646 -19.58 -10.52 9.38
CA ALA A 646 -19.65 -11.49 8.30
C ALA A 646 -18.50 -11.24 7.33
N HIS A 647 -18.28 -12.16 6.39
CA HIS A 647 -17.36 -11.98 5.27
C HIS A 647 -18.13 -11.52 4.03
N MET A 648 -17.46 -10.75 3.18
CA MET A 648 -18.08 -10.27 1.95
C MET A 648 -17.19 -10.55 0.75
N LEU A 649 -17.81 -11.06 -0.33
CA LEU A 649 -17.20 -11.25 -1.63
C LEU A 649 -17.91 -10.37 -2.66
N ALA A 650 -17.17 -9.49 -3.31
CA ALA A 650 -17.65 -8.77 -4.49
C ALA A 650 -17.22 -9.49 -5.76
N VAL A 651 -18.19 -9.83 -6.59
CA VAL A 651 -17.99 -10.36 -7.96
C VAL A 651 -18.15 -9.20 -8.93
N LEU A 652 -17.03 -8.73 -9.49
CA LEU A 652 -16.94 -7.54 -10.32
C LEU A 652 -16.88 -7.94 -11.78
N GLY A 653 -17.89 -7.59 -12.56
CA GLY A 653 -17.93 -7.80 -14.01
C GLY A 653 -17.58 -6.53 -14.77
N SER A 654 -16.81 -6.68 -15.85
CA SER A 654 -16.53 -5.58 -16.76
C SER A 654 -16.48 -6.04 -18.22
N GLY A 655 -17.02 -5.21 -19.14
CA GLY A 655 -17.07 -5.55 -20.56
C GLY A 655 -17.42 -4.34 -21.43
N PRO A 656 -17.12 -4.42 -22.75
CA PRO A 656 -17.38 -3.32 -23.68
C PRO A 656 -18.85 -3.20 -24.10
N GLU A 657 -19.66 -4.25 -23.92
CA GLU A 657 -21.06 -4.33 -24.34
C GLU A 657 -21.97 -4.44 -23.11
N ASP A 658 -22.76 -3.39 -22.84
CA ASP A 658 -23.57 -3.28 -21.62
C ASP A 658 -24.59 -4.42 -21.46
N GLU A 659 -25.39 -4.66 -22.51
CA GLU A 659 -26.44 -5.71 -22.47
C GLU A 659 -25.86 -7.10 -22.18
N LYS A 660 -24.71 -7.43 -22.81
CA LYS A 660 -24.03 -8.72 -22.56
C LYS A 660 -23.48 -8.81 -21.14
N LEU A 661 -22.97 -7.69 -20.59
CA LEU A 661 -22.51 -7.65 -19.22
C LEU A 661 -23.66 -7.87 -18.24
N VAL A 662 -24.79 -7.15 -18.43
CA VAL A 662 -26.01 -7.29 -17.61
C VAL A 662 -26.49 -8.75 -17.63
N GLN A 663 -26.58 -9.35 -18.81
CA GLN A 663 -27.02 -10.74 -18.97
C GLN A 663 -26.04 -11.72 -18.29
N ALA A 664 -24.75 -11.53 -18.46
CA ALA A 664 -23.74 -12.39 -17.84
C ALA A 664 -23.76 -12.32 -16.31
N MET A 665 -23.86 -11.11 -15.74
CA MET A 665 -23.95 -10.94 -14.28
C MET A 665 -25.24 -11.53 -13.73
N TYR A 666 -26.34 -11.43 -14.45
CA TYR A 666 -27.59 -12.09 -14.07
C TYR A 666 -27.47 -13.62 -14.08
N TYR A 667 -26.81 -14.21 -15.09
CA TYR A 667 -26.56 -15.66 -15.11
C TYR A 667 -25.62 -16.11 -13.97
N LEU A 668 -24.62 -15.31 -13.59
CA LEU A 668 -23.81 -15.60 -12.41
C LEU A 668 -24.66 -15.63 -11.14
N LYS A 669 -25.58 -14.67 -10.98
CA LYS A 669 -26.52 -14.67 -9.83
C LYS A 669 -27.35 -15.95 -9.81
N LEU A 670 -28.02 -16.30 -10.90
CA LEU A 670 -28.82 -17.54 -11.00
C LEU A 670 -28.00 -18.79 -10.73
N TYR A 671 -26.73 -18.81 -11.18
CA TYR A 671 -25.83 -19.93 -10.90
C TYR A 671 -25.50 -20.02 -9.42
N ILE A 672 -25.23 -18.90 -8.75
CA ILE A 672 -24.98 -18.86 -7.30
C ILE A 672 -26.20 -19.41 -6.54
N GLU A 673 -27.40 -18.92 -6.85
CA GLU A 673 -28.67 -19.37 -6.24
C GLU A 673 -28.93 -20.87 -6.46
N ARG A 674 -28.44 -21.43 -7.57
CA ARG A 674 -28.54 -22.87 -7.87
C ARG A 674 -27.57 -23.72 -7.08
N ILE A 675 -26.30 -23.28 -6.91
CA ILE A 675 -25.26 -24.07 -6.24
C ILE A 675 -25.31 -23.95 -4.72
N TYR A 676 -25.91 -22.87 -4.21
CA TYR A 676 -26.05 -22.63 -2.79
C TYR A 676 -27.52 -22.36 -2.45
N ARG A 677 -28.13 -23.27 -1.67
CA ARG A 677 -29.57 -23.27 -1.39
C ARG A 677 -29.91 -22.98 0.06
N GLU A 678 -28.90 -22.78 0.90
CA GLU A 678 -29.10 -22.41 2.30
C GLU A 678 -29.48 -20.92 2.42
N ASN A 679 -30.26 -20.57 3.43
CA ASN A 679 -30.83 -19.23 3.59
C ASN A 679 -29.90 -18.23 4.27
N ASP A 680 -28.63 -18.60 4.53
CA ASP A 680 -27.63 -17.80 5.23
C ASP A 680 -26.64 -17.06 4.29
N LEU A 681 -26.80 -17.21 2.97
CA LEU A 681 -26.08 -16.45 1.96
C LEU A 681 -26.92 -15.25 1.51
N HIS A 682 -26.47 -14.04 1.79
CA HIS A 682 -27.09 -12.83 1.27
C HIS A 682 -26.49 -12.41 -0.07
N ILE A 683 -27.31 -12.43 -1.13
CA ILE A 683 -26.92 -12.03 -2.49
C ILE A 683 -27.51 -10.64 -2.78
N ILE A 684 -26.65 -9.66 -3.04
CA ILE A 684 -27.05 -8.26 -3.30
C ILE A 684 -26.61 -7.89 -4.73
N GLY A 685 -27.52 -7.38 -5.52
CA GLY A 685 -27.29 -7.05 -6.93
C GLY A 685 -27.79 -8.15 -7.89
N PRO A 686 -27.34 -8.19 -9.17
CA PRO A 686 -26.33 -7.31 -9.77
C PRO A 686 -26.74 -5.84 -9.87
N ALA A 687 -25.77 -4.95 -9.72
CA ALA A 687 -25.96 -3.50 -9.84
C ALA A 687 -24.74 -2.87 -10.58
N TYR A 688 -24.93 -1.68 -11.15
CA TYR A 688 -23.77 -0.94 -11.68
C TYR A 688 -22.83 -0.54 -10.56
N ALA A 689 -21.52 -0.67 -10.80
CA ALA A 689 -20.51 -0.18 -9.88
C ALA A 689 -20.58 1.34 -9.71
N SER A 690 -19.99 1.91 -8.64
CA SER A 690 -19.97 3.36 -8.36
C SER A 690 -19.51 4.21 -9.54
N VAL A 691 -18.63 3.67 -10.38
CA VAL A 691 -18.33 4.18 -11.71
C VAL A 691 -18.76 3.12 -12.73
N GLY A 692 -19.99 3.22 -13.20
CA GLY A 692 -20.61 2.22 -14.07
C GLY A 692 -19.98 2.09 -15.45
N LYS A 693 -19.23 3.11 -15.92
CA LYS A 693 -18.53 3.08 -17.22
C LYS A 693 -17.21 3.85 -17.15
N VAL A 694 -16.11 3.24 -17.59
CA VAL A 694 -14.78 3.85 -17.68
C VAL A 694 -14.14 3.49 -19.02
N LYS A 695 -13.76 4.48 -19.82
CA LYS A 695 -13.13 4.29 -21.14
C LYS A 695 -13.89 3.25 -22.00
N ASP A 696 -15.20 3.44 -22.11
CA ASP A 696 -16.14 2.58 -22.82
C ASP A 696 -16.25 1.12 -22.32
N ILE A 697 -15.76 0.84 -21.12
CA ILE A 697 -15.95 -0.43 -20.41
C ILE A 697 -17.03 -0.23 -19.35
N TYR A 698 -18.13 -0.98 -19.46
CA TYR A 698 -19.19 -1.04 -18.46
C TYR A 698 -18.78 -1.92 -17.28
N ARG A 699 -19.33 -1.65 -16.10
CA ARG A 699 -18.95 -2.32 -14.85
C ARG A 699 -20.17 -2.60 -14.00
N GLN A 700 -20.31 -3.86 -13.57
CA GLN A 700 -21.34 -4.31 -12.62
C GLN A 700 -20.73 -5.09 -11.46
N VAL A 701 -21.49 -5.22 -10.38
CA VAL A 701 -21.08 -5.93 -9.18
C VAL A 701 -22.22 -6.75 -8.58
N ILE A 702 -21.88 -7.92 -8.04
CA ILE A 702 -22.73 -8.71 -7.14
C ILE A 702 -21.96 -8.83 -5.83
N TYR A 703 -22.62 -8.55 -4.71
CA TYR A 703 -22.05 -8.77 -3.38
C TYR A 703 -22.67 -10.03 -2.75
N LEU A 704 -21.81 -10.86 -2.18
CA LEU A 704 -22.18 -12.04 -1.41
C LEU A 704 -21.71 -11.84 0.01
N LYS A 705 -22.59 -12.03 1.00
CA LYS A 705 -22.25 -11.99 2.43
C LYS A 705 -22.54 -13.34 3.07
N HIS A 706 -21.58 -13.84 3.85
CA HIS A 706 -21.71 -15.09 4.58
C HIS A 706 -20.84 -15.07 5.83
N LYS A 707 -21.25 -15.77 6.89
CA LYS A 707 -20.48 -15.84 8.15
C LYS A 707 -19.19 -16.64 8.03
N ASP A 708 -19.17 -17.65 7.16
CA ASP A 708 -17.97 -18.46 6.91
C ASP A 708 -17.27 -18.04 5.62
N HIS A 709 -16.00 -17.63 5.74
CA HIS A 709 -15.14 -17.26 4.62
C HIS A 709 -14.92 -18.42 3.63
N LYS A 710 -14.83 -19.66 4.11
CA LYS A 710 -14.57 -20.83 3.25
C LYS A 710 -15.72 -21.09 2.29
N THR A 711 -16.95 -20.83 2.71
CA THR A 711 -18.13 -20.91 1.85
C THR A 711 -18.03 -19.93 0.69
N LEU A 712 -17.62 -18.68 0.93
CA LEU A 712 -17.41 -17.71 -0.14
C LEU A 712 -16.25 -18.09 -1.09
N VAL A 713 -15.18 -18.67 -0.55
CA VAL A 713 -14.08 -19.21 -1.38
C VAL A 713 -14.59 -20.36 -2.24
N HIS A 714 -15.39 -21.28 -1.69
CA HIS A 714 -15.98 -22.38 -2.45
C HIS A 714 -16.89 -21.88 -3.59
N ILE A 715 -17.77 -20.90 -3.29
CA ILE A 715 -18.62 -20.27 -4.30
C ILE A 715 -17.76 -19.64 -5.40
N LYS A 716 -16.71 -18.90 -5.05
CA LYS A 716 -15.77 -18.32 -6.00
C LYS A 716 -15.15 -19.40 -6.90
N ASP A 717 -14.68 -20.52 -6.34
CA ASP A 717 -14.09 -21.62 -7.13
C ASP A 717 -15.08 -22.24 -8.12
N GLN A 718 -16.36 -22.36 -7.75
CA GLN A 718 -17.42 -22.81 -8.65
C GLN A 718 -17.73 -21.80 -9.74
N LEU A 719 -17.72 -20.50 -9.41
CA LEU A 719 -17.90 -19.42 -10.39
C LEU A 719 -16.75 -19.39 -11.40
N GLU A 720 -15.50 -19.53 -10.98
CA GLU A 720 -14.33 -19.59 -11.86
C GLU A 720 -14.49 -20.74 -12.88
N LYS A 721 -14.85 -21.93 -12.42
CA LYS A 721 -15.12 -23.07 -13.30
C LYS A 721 -16.28 -22.81 -14.26
N TYR A 722 -17.38 -22.22 -13.77
CA TYR A 722 -18.54 -21.90 -14.59
C TYR A 722 -18.19 -20.91 -15.71
N ILE A 723 -17.41 -19.87 -15.39
CA ILE A 723 -16.93 -18.85 -16.34
C ILE A 723 -16.02 -19.47 -17.40
N GLU A 724 -15.11 -20.38 -17.00
CA GLU A 724 -14.14 -21.02 -17.89
C GLU A 724 -14.83 -21.88 -18.98
N ILE A 725 -15.86 -22.63 -18.61
CA ILE A 725 -16.55 -23.54 -19.54
C ILE A 725 -17.60 -22.86 -20.42
N ASN A 726 -18.06 -21.65 -20.05
CA ASN A 726 -19.11 -20.94 -20.79
C ASN A 726 -18.58 -19.87 -21.73
N SER A 727 -18.81 -20.06 -23.01
CA SER A 727 -18.35 -19.13 -24.07
C SER A 727 -18.96 -17.72 -24.01
N GLY A 728 -20.07 -17.53 -23.31
CA GLY A 728 -20.73 -16.23 -23.09
C GLY A 728 -19.87 -15.21 -22.36
N PHE A 729 -18.86 -15.66 -21.61
CA PHE A 729 -17.95 -14.79 -20.86
C PHE A 729 -16.69 -14.36 -21.60
N ARG A 730 -16.50 -14.75 -22.88
CA ARG A 730 -15.24 -14.52 -23.63
C ARG A 730 -14.79 -13.06 -23.72
N LYS A 731 -15.69 -12.09 -23.65
CA LYS A 731 -15.41 -10.64 -23.69
C LYS A 731 -15.71 -9.94 -22.38
N ILE A 732 -16.01 -10.69 -21.35
CA ILE A 732 -16.36 -10.18 -20.02
C ILE A 732 -15.25 -10.59 -19.07
N TYR A 733 -14.70 -9.61 -18.37
CA TYR A 733 -13.68 -9.82 -17.38
C TYR A 733 -14.33 -9.84 -15.99
N ILE A 734 -14.21 -10.95 -15.29
CA ILE A 734 -14.73 -11.13 -13.93
C ILE A 734 -13.58 -11.11 -12.95
N GLN A 735 -13.75 -10.35 -11.88
CA GLN A 735 -12.80 -10.25 -10.76
C GLN A 735 -13.51 -10.55 -9.46
N PHE A 736 -12.77 -11.11 -8.52
CA PHE A 736 -13.23 -11.42 -7.17
C PHE A 736 -12.52 -10.53 -6.16
N ASP A 737 -13.26 -9.97 -5.20
CA ASP A 737 -12.71 -9.10 -4.17
C ASP A 737 -13.31 -9.44 -2.81
N PHE A 738 -12.50 -10.01 -1.92
CA PHE A 738 -12.87 -10.34 -0.55
C PHE A 738 -12.65 -9.14 0.37
N SER A 739 -13.60 -8.92 1.27
CA SER A 739 -13.56 -7.88 2.33
C SER A 739 -13.74 -8.50 3.68
#